data_6848704c3419172e5f1406b4f7516af8
#
_entry.id   6848704c3419172e5f1406b4f7516af8
#
_cell.length_a   1.000
_cell.length_b   1.000
_cell.length_c   1.000
_cell.angle_alpha   90.00
_cell.angle_beta   90.00
_cell.angle_gamma   90.00
#
_symmetry.space_group_name_H-M   'P 1'
#
loop_
_entity.id
_entity.type
_entity.pdbx_description
1 polymer ?
#
loop_
_entity_poly.entity_id
_entity_poly.type
_entity_poly.pdbx_seq_one_letter_code
_entity_poly.pdbx_strand_id
1 'polypeptide(L)'
;FIQSIADDLVNEGGIMDLWVREARLFKYGSGTGSNFSKLRGENENLSGGGRSSGLMSFLKIGDRAAGAIKSGGTTRRAAKMVVVDADHPDIETYIDWKVKEEQKVAALVTGSKINQKHLKAVMKAAVNCEGSGDDCFDPEKNPALRREIKLARRSLVPDNYIKRVIQFAKQGYKDINFDIYDTDWDSEAYLTVSGQNSNNSVSLKDDFLRAVETDGNWNLIGRTTKKITKTLKARDLWEKIGYAAWASADPGLHFNTTMNDWHTCKASGDIRASNPCSEYMFLDDTACNLASANLLTFYNIDTKTFDVGSYEHLCRLWTLVLEISVMMAQFPSRAIAELSYEFRTLGLGFANIGGLLMTMGLPYDSKEGRSLCGALTAVMTGIAYKTSAEMAGELGTFPGYKKNSAHMLRVIRNHRRAAHGTASGYEALAVSPVPLDHASCPQPDLIAHATKAWDDALSLGEANGFRNAQTTVLAPTGTIGLVMDCDTTGIEPDFALVKFKKLAGGGYFKIINQAVPAALRALGYRESEIAEIEAYAVGHGSLSNAPGINASTLRVKGFTDEAIAKVEKALPTAFDIKFAFNKWTFGEDFIRDQLGIGSEAIAAPNFDLLTAVGFTKREIEAANVHICGAMTVEGAPHLKAEHYPVFDCANPCGKVGKRYLSVESHIRMMAASQPFISGVISKTINMPNDATVEDCKQAYLLSWKLALKANALYR
;
A
#
# COMPACT_ATOMS: atom_id res chain seq x y z
N PHE A 1 14.53 -6.80 -7.56
CA PHE A 1 14.92 -7.57 -8.73
C PHE A 1 13.81 -7.55 -9.76
N ILE A 2 14.20 -7.52 -11.04
CA ILE A 2 13.32 -7.79 -12.18
C ILE A 2 13.86 -9.06 -12.84
N GLN A 3 12.99 -10.02 -13.15
CA GLN A 3 13.38 -11.30 -13.71
C GLN A 3 12.65 -11.60 -15.02
N SER A 4 13.37 -12.11 -16.00
CA SER A 4 12.79 -12.61 -17.23
C SER A 4 12.09 -13.95 -17.04
N ILE A 5 11.15 -14.25 -17.92
CA ILE A 5 10.50 -15.55 -18.04
C ILE A 5 10.33 -15.93 -19.50
N ALA A 6 10.63 -17.17 -19.83
CA ALA A 6 10.38 -17.76 -21.14
C ALA A 6 9.11 -18.63 -21.11
N ASP A 7 8.46 -18.79 -22.25
CA ASP A 7 7.30 -19.67 -22.43
C ASP A 7 7.73 -21.14 -22.56
N ASP A 8 8.36 -21.63 -21.50
CA ASP A 8 8.84 -23.00 -21.35
C ASP A 8 8.52 -23.48 -19.93
N LEU A 9 8.17 -24.74 -19.76
CA LEU A 9 7.73 -25.23 -18.45
C LEU A 9 8.89 -25.43 -17.47
N VAL A 10 9.94 -26.16 -17.89
CA VAL A 10 10.95 -26.70 -16.97
C VAL A 10 12.39 -26.30 -17.27
N ASN A 11 12.70 -25.84 -18.49
CA ASN A 11 14.05 -25.48 -18.86
C ASN A 11 14.53 -24.20 -18.16
N GLU A 12 15.82 -23.95 -18.18
CA GLU A 12 16.43 -22.73 -17.65
C GLU A 12 15.77 -21.48 -18.25
N GLY A 13 15.43 -20.52 -17.41
CA GLY A 13 14.68 -19.31 -17.80
C GLY A 13 13.17 -19.52 -17.93
N GLY A 14 12.66 -20.74 -17.83
CA GLY A 14 11.24 -21.07 -17.93
C GLY A 14 10.45 -20.85 -16.63
N ILE A 15 9.22 -21.35 -16.63
CA ILE A 15 8.22 -21.09 -15.57
C ILE A 15 8.68 -21.66 -14.23
N MET A 16 9.05 -22.94 -14.16
CA MET A 16 9.44 -23.59 -12.91
C MET A 16 10.80 -23.08 -12.42
N ASP A 17 11.71 -22.75 -13.32
CA ASP A 17 12.97 -22.12 -12.98
C ASP A 17 12.76 -20.73 -12.36
N LEU A 18 11.80 -19.95 -12.85
CA LEU A 18 11.45 -18.67 -12.23
C LEU A 18 11.02 -18.86 -10.78
N TRP A 19 10.18 -19.85 -10.48
CA TRP A 19 9.75 -20.09 -9.09
C TRP A 19 10.92 -20.46 -8.18
N VAL A 20 11.92 -21.18 -8.68
CA VAL A 20 13.16 -21.47 -7.93
C VAL A 20 13.98 -20.20 -7.68
N ARG A 21 14.15 -19.37 -8.71
CA ARG A 21 14.86 -18.09 -8.57
C ARG A 21 14.15 -17.13 -7.61
N GLU A 22 12.83 -17.05 -7.67
CA GLU A 22 12.01 -16.28 -6.72
C GLU A 22 12.16 -16.81 -5.28
N ALA A 23 12.13 -18.12 -5.08
CA ALA A 23 12.29 -18.73 -3.77
C ALA A 23 13.62 -18.34 -3.11
N ARG A 24 14.71 -18.29 -3.90
CA ARG A 24 16.02 -17.81 -3.42
C ARG A 24 15.94 -16.36 -2.93
N LEU A 25 15.29 -15.48 -3.70
CA LEU A 25 15.13 -14.08 -3.33
C LEU A 25 14.27 -13.91 -2.07
N PHE A 26 13.15 -14.59 -1.99
CA PHE A 26 12.25 -14.54 -0.83
C PHE A 26 12.93 -15.04 0.45
N LYS A 27 13.73 -16.10 0.36
CA LYS A 27 14.50 -16.62 1.49
C LYS A 27 15.40 -15.54 2.13
N TYR A 28 15.98 -14.68 1.31
CA TYR A 28 16.88 -13.59 1.78
C TYR A 28 16.17 -12.23 1.95
N GLY A 29 14.84 -12.21 1.87
CA GLY A 29 14.03 -11.01 2.16
C GLY A 29 13.97 -10.00 1.04
N SER A 30 14.35 -10.34 -0.18
CA SER A 30 14.27 -9.48 -1.35
C SER A 30 12.97 -9.67 -2.12
N GLY A 31 12.51 -8.60 -2.81
CA GLY A 31 11.37 -8.63 -3.69
C GLY A 31 11.76 -8.87 -5.16
N THR A 32 10.81 -9.36 -5.93
CA THR A 32 10.97 -9.62 -7.36
C THR A 32 9.75 -9.19 -8.16
N GLY A 33 9.94 -8.92 -9.44
CA GLY A 33 8.85 -8.72 -10.37
C GLY A 33 9.18 -9.27 -11.76
N SER A 34 8.14 -9.68 -12.49
CA SER A 34 8.27 -10.21 -13.84
C SER A 34 7.08 -9.83 -14.70
N ASN A 35 7.31 -9.66 -15.99
CA ASN A 35 6.26 -9.54 -17.00
C ASN A 35 5.97 -10.92 -17.59
N PHE A 36 4.79 -11.43 -17.32
CA PHE A 36 4.35 -12.76 -17.70
C PHE A 36 3.72 -12.83 -19.11
N SER A 37 3.69 -11.73 -19.84
CA SER A 37 3.00 -11.63 -21.14
C SER A 37 3.62 -12.47 -22.25
N LYS A 38 4.81 -13.03 -22.05
CA LYS A 38 5.41 -13.99 -22.99
C LYS A 38 4.74 -15.36 -22.92
N LEU A 39 4.14 -15.72 -21.79
CA LEU A 39 3.47 -17.01 -21.64
C LEU A 39 2.23 -17.05 -22.53
N ARG A 40 2.00 -18.20 -23.16
CA ARG A 40 0.83 -18.41 -24.00
C ARG A 40 -0.46 -18.39 -23.19
N GLY A 41 -1.54 -17.92 -23.82
CA GLY A 41 -2.87 -17.88 -23.24
C GLY A 41 -3.53 -19.26 -23.18
N GLU A 42 -4.68 -19.29 -22.50
CA GLU A 42 -5.50 -20.48 -22.42
C GLU A 42 -5.94 -20.95 -23.84
N ASN A 43 -5.91 -22.25 -24.05
CA ASN A 43 -6.26 -22.90 -25.33
C ASN A 43 -5.31 -22.62 -26.51
N GLU A 44 -4.21 -21.92 -26.37
CA GLU A 44 -3.17 -21.86 -27.39
C GLU A 44 -2.50 -23.24 -27.54
N ASN A 45 -2.05 -23.56 -28.75
CA ASN A 45 -1.47 -24.87 -29.05
C ASN A 45 -0.12 -25.09 -28.35
N LEU A 46 0.11 -26.30 -27.88
CA LEU A 46 1.40 -26.77 -27.37
C LEU A 46 2.21 -27.42 -28.53
N SER A 47 3.54 -27.32 -28.48
CA SER A 47 4.43 -27.87 -29.49
C SER A 47 4.35 -29.41 -29.60
N GLY A 48 4.08 -30.09 -28.49
CA GLY A 48 3.91 -31.55 -28.41
C GLY A 48 2.49 -32.04 -28.66
N GLY A 49 1.57 -31.16 -29.08
CA GLY A 49 0.14 -31.45 -29.20
C GLY A 49 -0.62 -31.14 -27.89
N GLY A 50 -1.91 -30.87 -28.07
CA GLY A 50 -2.76 -30.43 -26.95
C GLY A 50 -2.84 -28.88 -26.79
N ARG A 51 -3.43 -28.42 -25.71
CA ARG A 51 -3.73 -27.01 -25.47
C ARG A 51 -3.18 -26.54 -24.13
N SER A 52 -2.76 -25.28 -24.09
CA SER A 52 -2.30 -24.60 -22.88
C SER A 52 -3.42 -24.44 -21.86
N SER A 53 -3.08 -24.63 -20.58
CA SER A 53 -3.95 -24.30 -19.44
C SER A 53 -4.01 -22.79 -19.14
N GLY A 54 -3.26 -22.00 -19.89
CA GLY A 54 -3.24 -20.55 -19.80
C GLY A 54 -2.37 -19.95 -18.70
N LEU A 55 -2.19 -18.64 -18.79
CA LEU A 55 -1.40 -17.84 -17.88
C LEU A 55 -1.82 -18.01 -16.41
N MET A 56 -3.13 -18.00 -16.16
CA MET A 56 -3.66 -17.98 -14.78
C MET A 56 -3.31 -19.25 -13.99
N SER A 57 -3.18 -20.41 -14.66
CA SER A 57 -2.80 -21.65 -14.00
C SER A 57 -1.40 -21.57 -13.41
N PHE A 58 -0.45 -20.98 -14.15
CA PHE A 58 0.92 -20.81 -13.69
C PHE A 58 1.08 -19.69 -12.64
N LEU A 59 0.34 -18.60 -12.79
CA LEU A 59 0.33 -17.53 -11.77
C LEU A 59 -0.14 -18.03 -10.40
N LYS A 60 -1.14 -18.93 -10.36
CA LYS A 60 -1.60 -19.55 -9.11
C LYS A 60 -0.55 -20.41 -8.45
N ILE A 61 0.29 -21.12 -9.21
CA ILE A 61 1.43 -21.87 -8.65
C ILE A 61 2.42 -20.93 -7.98
N GLY A 62 2.83 -19.87 -8.70
CA GLY A 62 3.76 -18.87 -8.17
C GLY A 62 3.23 -18.12 -6.96
N ASP A 63 1.94 -17.83 -6.91
CA ASP A 63 1.29 -17.21 -5.76
C ASP A 63 1.35 -18.12 -4.52
N ARG A 64 1.07 -19.41 -4.68
CA ARG A 64 1.17 -20.39 -3.58
C ARG A 64 2.60 -20.58 -3.11
N ALA A 65 3.56 -20.66 -4.03
CA ALA A 65 4.98 -20.73 -3.69
C ALA A 65 5.42 -19.51 -2.87
N ALA A 66 5.04 -18.32 -3.29
CA ALA A 66 5.32 -17.08 -2.55
C ALA A 66 4.69 -17.08 -1.15
N GLY A 67 3.45 -17.55 -1.01
CA GLY A 67 2.77 -17.64 0.29
C GLY A 67 3.41 -18.61 1.27
N ALA A 68 4.06 -19.67 0.77
CA ALA A 68 4.73 -20.68 1.59
C ALA A 68 6.11 -20.24 2.10
N ILE A 69 6.77 -19.31 1.42
CA ILE A 69 8.16 -18.91 1.71
C ILE A 69 8.17 -17.65 2.55
N LYS A 70 8.70 -17.74 3.77
CA LYS A 70 8.89 -16.62 4.69
C LYS A 70 10.37 -16.28 4.81
N SER A 71 10.68 -15.00 4.69
CA SER A 71 12.04 -14.49 4.86
C SER A 71 12.55 -14.71 6.29
N GLY A 72 13.76 -15.26 6.40
CA GLY A 72 14.45 -15.38 7.69
C GLY A 72 13.68 -16.11 8.80
N GLY A 73 12.63 -16.82 8.42
CA GLY A 73 11.83 -17.63 9.35
C GLY A 73 10.79 -16.89 10.18
N THR A 74 10.67 -15.55 10.09
CA THR A 74 9.83 -14.89 11.09
C THR A 74 8.85 -13.82 10.62
N THR A 75 9.23 -12.80 9.84
CA THR A 75 8.40 -11.59 9.86
C THR A 75 8.05 -10.99 8.50
N ARG A 76 8.81 -11.28 7.45
CA ARG A 76 8.57 -10.66 6.15
C ARG A 76 7.96 -11.66 5.17
N ARG A 77 6.79 -11.32 4.62
CA ARG A 77 6.18 -12.09 3.53
C ARG A 77 6.98 -11.88 2.25
N ALA A 78 6.92 -12.86 1.35
CA ALA A 78 7.42 -12.73 0.00
C ALA A 78 6.78 -11.51 -0.68
N ALA A 79 7.58 -10.73 -1.39
CA ALA A 79 7.12 -9.56 -2.15
C ALA A 79 7.30 -9.82 -3.64
N LYS A 80 6.19 -9.82 -4.38
CA LYS A 80 6.15 -10.19 -5.81
C LYS A 80 5.29 -9.21 -6.60
N MET A 81 5.79 -8.80 -7.77
CA MET A 81 5.02 -8.08 -8.79
C MET A 81 4.76 -9.00 -9.98
N VAL A 82 3.52 -9.07 -10.38
CA VAL A 82 3.08 -9.72 -11.62
C VAL A 82 2.61 -8.64 -12.58
N VAL A 83 3.21 -8.59 -13.77
CA VAL A 83 2.85 -7.64 -14.83
C VAL A 83 2.33 -8.40 -16.04
N VAL A 84 1.22 -7.95 -16.60
CA VAL A 84 0.65 -8.50 -17.84
C VAL A 84 0.29 -7.33 -18.77
N ASP A 85 0.67 -7.47 -20.06
CA ASP A 85 0.37 -6.48 -21.09
C ASP A 85 -1.14 -6.54 -21.46
N ALA A 86 -1.73 -5.40 -21.75
CA ALA A 86 -3.17 -5.28 -22.02
C ALA A 86 -3.65 -6.06 -23.27
N ASP A 87 -2.75 -6.48 -24.14
CA ASP A 87 -3.06 -7.25 -25.34
C ASP A 87 -2.96 -8.78 -25.14
N HIS A 88 -2.72 -9.24 -23.91
CA HIS A 88 -2.60 -10.67 -23.61
C HIS A 88 -3.96 -11.38 -23.77
N PRO A 89 -4.03 -12.61 -24.34
CA PRO A 89 -5.29 -13.35 -24.49
C PRO A 89 -6.07 -13.53 -23.19
N ASP A 90 -5.37 -13.75 -22.06
CA ASP A 90 -5.99 -13.99 -20.74
C ASP A 90 -6.17 -12.72 -19.90
N ILE A 91 -6.02 -11.52 -20.49
CA ILE A 91 -6.00 -10.26 -19.72
C ILE A 91 -7.28 -10.02 -18.93
N GLU A 92 -8.45 -10.35 -19.48
CA GLU A 92 -9.72 -10.16 -18.80
C GLU A 92 -9.80 -11.00 -17.50
N THR A 93 -9.37 -12.27 -17.59
CA THR A 93 -9.33 -13.17 -16.42
C THR A 93 -8.30 -12.72 -15.39
N TYR A 94 -7.17 -12.19 -15.84
CA TYR A 94 -6.13 -11.64 -14.98
C TYR A 94 -6.62 -10.40 -14.20
N ILE A 95 -7.31 -9.48 -14.85
CA ILE A 95 -7.88 -8.28 -14.21
C ILE A 95 -8.90 -8.69 -13.14
N ASP A 96 -9.77 -9.65 -13.44
CA ASP A 96 -10.83 -10.10 -12.53
C ASP A 96 -10.32 -11.02 -11.39
N TRP A 97 -9.06 -11.41 -11.40
CA TRP A 97 -8.54 -12.47 -10.53
C TRP A 97 -8.81 -12.20 -9.05
N LYS A 98 -8.32 -11.09 -8.50
CA LYS A 98 -8.47 -10.78 -7.08
C LYS A 98 -9.92 -10.52 -6.69
N VAL A 99 -10.71 -9.87 -7.55
CA VAL A 99 -12.14 -9.65 -7.31
C VAL A 99 -12.88 -10.97 -7.11
N LYS A 100 -12.59 -11.96 -7.96
CA LYS A 100 -13.21 -13.29 -7.85
C LYS A 100 -12.77 -14.04 -6.60
N GLU A 101 -11.51 -13.89 -6.21
CA GLU A 101 -10.99 -14.54 -5.00
C GLU A 101 -11.59 -13.90 -3.72
N GLU A 102 -11.77 -12.58 -3.68
CA GLU A 102 -12.49 -11.90 -2.59
C GLU A 102 -13.97 -12.34 -2.48
N GLN A 103 -14.64 -12.52 -3.60
CA GLN A 103 -15.99 -13.08 -3.61
C GLN A 103 -16.05 -14.49 -3.02
N LYS A 104 -15.01 -15.32 -3.23
CA LYS A 104 -14.92 -16.65 -2.61
C LYS A 104 -14.72 -16.55 -1.09
N VAL A 105 -13.92 -15.62 -0.60
CA VAL A 105 -13.75 -15.36 0.85
C VAL A 105 -15.11 -15.00 1.47
N ALA A 106 -15.86 -14.08 0.87
CA ALA A 106 -17.18 -13.70 1.35
C ALA A 106 -18.15 -14.89 1.39
N ALA A 107 -18.12 -15.75 0.37
CA ALA A 107 -18.93 -16.98 0.32
C ALA A 107 -18.52 -17.99 1.40
N LEU A 108 -17.22 -18.19 1.65
CA LEU A 108 -16.70 -19.08 2.71
C LEU A 108 -17.13 -18.60 4.09
N VAL A 109 -16.97 -17.30 4.37
CA VAL A 109 -17.35 -16.70 5.67
C VAL A 109 -18.85 -16.86 5.91
N THR A 110 -19.68 -16.49 4.95
CA THR A 110 -21.14 -16.59 5.06
C THR A 110 -21.58 -18.05 5.17
N GLY A 111 -21.05 -18.92 4.30
CA GLY A 111 -21.40 -20.33 4.27
C GLY A 111 -21.03 -21.07 5.55
N SER A 112 -19.86 -20.80 6.13
CA SER A 112 -19.42 -21.42 7.40
C SER A 112 -20.35 -21.05 8.57
N LYS A 113 -20.75 -19.78 8.68
CA LYS A 113 -21.68 -19.31 9.71
C LYS A 113 -23.07 -19.91 9.55
N ILE A 114 -23.58 -20.01 8.32
CA ILE A 114 -24.86 -20.66 8.03
C ILE A 114 -24.82 -22.15 8.36
N ASN A 115 -23.76 -22.85 7.93
CA ASN A 115 -23.56 -24.27 8.23
C ASN A 115 -23.54 -24.51 9.74
N GLN A 116 -22.70 -23.77 10.48
CA GLN A 116 -22.61 -23.92 11.93
C GLN A 116 -23.97 -23.73 12.60
N LYS A 117 -24.69 -22.64 12.27
CA LYS A 117 -25.98 -22.31 12.84
C LYS A 117 -27.00 -23.45 12.65
N HIS A 118 -27.19 -23.87 11.40
CA HIS A 118 -28.25 -24.82 11.07
C HIS A 118 -27.88 -26.27 11.41
N LEU A 119 -26.63 -26.67 11.23
CA LEU A 119 -26.20 -28.03 11.56
C LEU A 119 -26.15 -28.26 13.07
N LYS A 120 -25.74 -27.24 13.87
CA LYS A 120 -25.88 -27.33 15.35
C LYS A 120 -27.34 -27.39 15.77
N ALA A 121 -28.25 -26.67 15.12
CA ALA A 121 -29.68 -26.74 15.41
C ALA A 121 -30.28 -28.15 15.09
N VAL A 122 -29.90 -28.73 13.96
CA VAL A 122 -30.30 -30.11 13.60
C VAL A 122 -29.76 -31.10 14.62
N MET A 123 -28.48 -31.00 15.03
CA MET A 123 -27.87 -31.85 16.06
C MET A 123 -28.63 -31.75 17.38
N LYS A 124 -28.85 -30.50 17.84
CA LYS A 124 -29.58 -30.24 19.08
C LYS A 124 -30.99 -30.81 19.06
N ALA A 125 -31.70 -30.70 17.94
CA ALA A 125 -33.07 -31.27 17.78
C ALA A 125 -33.07 -32.79 17.79
N ALA A 126 -32.02 -33.46 17.30
CA ALA A 126 -31.88 -34.90 17.34
C ALA A 126 -31.47 -35.41 18.75
N VAL A 127 -30.60 -34.66 19.46
CA VAL A 127 -30.07 -35.09 20.79
C VAL A 127 -31.07 -34.77 21.91
N ASN A 128 -31.78 -33.65 21.87
CA ASN A 128 -32.70 -33.22 22.93
C ASN A 128 -34.13 -33.74 22.71
N CYS A 129 -34.29 -34.83 22.02
CA CYS A 129 -35.57 -35.49 21.79
C CYS A 129 -36.00 -36.32 23.02
N GLU A 130 -37.27 -36.22 23.40
CA GLU A 130 -37.86 -36.98 24.50
C GLU A 130 -38.36 -38.37 24.07
N GLY A 131 -38.23 -38.71 22.79
CA GLY A 131 -38.62 -40.02 22.23
C GLY A 131 -37.69 -41.15 22.63
N SER A 132 -38.07 -42.39 22.31
CA SER A 132 -37.27 -43.57 22.60
C SER A 132 -36.49 -44.08 21.39
N GLY A 133 -35.18 -44.35 21.58
CA GLY A 133 -34.37 -45.03 20.59
C GLY A 133 -34.19 -44.29 19.27
N ASP A 134 -34.36 -44.97 18.13
CA ASP A 134 -34.14 -44.45 16.80
C ASP A 134 -35.18 -43.40 16.35
N ASP A 135 -36.29 -43.28 17.07
CA ASP A 135 -37.37 -42.32 16.73
C ASP A 135 -36.90 -40.84 16.78
N CYS A 136 -35.90 -40.55 17.64
CA CYS A 136 -35.32 -39.22 17.74
C CYS A 136 -34.54 -38.80 16.49
N PHE A 137 -34.07 -39.74 15.70
CA PHE A 137 -33.31 -39.51 14.48
C PHE A 137 -34.11 -39.61 13.21
N ASP A 138 -35.41 -39.91 13.35
CA ASP A 138 -36.38 -39.99 12.25
C ASP A 138 -37.17 -38.67 12.15
N PRO A 139 -37.02 -37.87 11.07
CA PRO A 139 -37.75 -36.61 10.92
C PRO A 139 -39.28 -36.80 10.78
N GLU A 140 -39.77 -38.00 10.48
CA GLU A 140 -41.21 -38.28 10.47
C GLU A 140 -41.77 -38.40 11.90
N LYS A 141 -40.92 -38.84 12.84
CA LYS A 141 -41.31 -39.06 14.23
C LYS A 141 -40.86 -37.94 15.18
N ASN A 142 -39.82 -37.16 14.79
CA ASN A 142 -39.32 -36.03 15.54
C ASN A 142 -39.69 -34.69 14.84
N PRO A 143 -40.76 -33.99 15.26
CA PRO A 143 -41.21 -32.75 14.63
C PRO A 143 -40.17 -31.61 14.74
N ALA A 144 -39.40 -31.56 15.83
CA ALA A 144 -38.35 -30.56 16.01
C ALA A 144 -37.21 -30.77 14.98
N LEU A 145 -36.77 -32.01 14.79
CA LEU A 145 -35.79 -32.37 13.79
C LEU A 145 -36.28 -32.05 12.36
N ARG A 146 -37.52 -32.40 12.06
CA ARG A 146 -38.15 -32.09 10.77
C ARG A 146 -38.14 -30.59 10.49
N ARG A 147 -38.46 -29.77 11.48
CA ARG A 147 -38.45 -28.30 11.37
C ARG A 147 -37.05 -27.78 11.09
N GLU A 148 -36.02 -28.21 11.86
CA GLU A 148 -34.67 -27.74 11.67
C GLU A 148 -34.07 -28.22 10.34
N ILE A 149 -34.34 -29.42 9.87
CA ILE A 149 -34.00 -29.91 8.52
C ILE A 149 -34.60 -28.98 7.44
N LYS A 150 -35.89 -28.63 7.58
CA LYS A 150 -36.55 -27.72 6.63
C LYS A 150 -35.93 -26.33 6.60
N LEU A 151 -35.54 -25.79 7.75
CA LEU A 151 -34.81 -24.50 7.86
C LEU A 151 -33.43 -24.59 7.26
N ALA A 152 -32.69 -25.65 7.53
CA ALA A 152 -31.34 -25.86 6.96
C ALA A 152 -31.43 -25.93 5.41
N ARG A 153 -32.38 -26.70 4.86
CA ARG A 153 -32.57 -26.76 3.41
C ARG A 153 -32.99 -25.43 2.77
N ARG A 154 -33.82 -24.64 3.44
CA ARG A 154 -34.15 -23.28 2.99
C ARG A 154 -32.96 -22.37 2.96
N SER A 155 -32.01 -22.58 3.85
CA SER A 155 -30.73 -21.87 3.91
C SER A 155 -29.66 -22.48 3.01
N LEU A 156 -30.02 -23.40 2.11
CA LEU A 156 -29.17 -24.09 1.14
C LEU A 156 -28.05 -24.95 1.74
N VAL A 157 -28.21 -25.40 2.99
CA VAL A 157 -27.29 -26.37 3.59
C VAL A 157 -27.45 -27.71 2.85
N PRO A 158 -26.36 -28.31 2.32
CA PRO A 158 -26.46 -29.55 1.55
C PRO A 158 -26.97 -30.74 2.37
N ASP A 159 -27.87 -31.54 1.77
CA ASP A 159 -28.52 -32.66 2.43
C ASP A 159 -27.52 -33.72 2.99
N ASN A 160 -26.39 -33.91 2.34
CA ASN A 160 -25.39 -34.85 2.82
C ASN A 160 -24.77 -34.41 4.18
N TYR A 161 -24.61 -33.12 4.42
CA TYR A 161 -24.17 -32.61 5.72
C TYR A 161 -25.27 -32.75 6.78
N ILE A 162 -26.51 -32.47 6.45
CA ILE A 162 -27.66 -32.67 7.35
C ILE A 162 -27.74 -34.15 7.78
N LYS A 163 -27.67 -35.07 6.81
CA LYS A 163 -27.70 -36.51 7.07
C LYS A 163 -26.52 -36.96 7.95
N ARG A 164 -25.30 -36.43 7.68
CA ARG A 164 -24.12 -36.74 8.46
C ARG A 164 -24.25 -36.33 9.92
N VAL A 165 -24.81 -35.14 10.17
CA VAL A 165 -25.05 -34.65 11.52
C VAL A 165 -26.02 -35.55 12.30
N ILE A 166 -27.10 -35.97 11.66
CA ILE A 166 -28.06 -36.94 12.25
C ILE A 166 -27.38 -38.28 12.55
N GLN A 167 -26.53 -38.76 11.64
CA GLN A 167 -25.73 -39.97 11.88
C GLN A 167 -24.77 -39.84 13.06
N PHE A 168 -24.15 -38.68 13.25
CA PHE A 168 -23.30 -38.40 14.42
C PHE A 168 -24.11 -38.39 15.71
N ALA A 169 -25.30 -37.77 15.71
CA ALA A 169 -26.20 -37.80 16.85
C ALA A 169 -26.62 -39.24 17.20
N LYS A 170 -26.90 -40.05 16.19
CA LYS A 170 -27.21 -41.49 16.38
C LYS A 170 -26.08 -42.29 16.97
N GLN A 171 -24.81 -41.91 16.74
CA GLN A 171 -23.61 -42.52 17.34
C GLN A 171 -23.31 -41.98 18.74
N GLY A 172 -24.12 -41.11 19.31
CA GLY A 172 -23.98 -40.57 20.65
C GLY A 172 -23.25 -39.24 20.77
N TYR A 173 -22.82 -38.63 19.66
CA TYR A 173 -22.24 -37.30 19.69
C TYR A 173 -23.34 -36.27 20.02
N LYS A 174 -23.05 -35.34 20.95
CA LYS A 174 -24.01 -34.36 21.46
C LYS A 174 -23.78 -32.97 20.89
N ASP A 175 -22.58 -32.66 20.39
CA ASP A 175 -22.22 -31.40 19.75
C ASP A 175 -21.18 -31.66 18.64
N ILE A 176 -21.11 -30.73 17.68
CA ILE A 176 -20.14 -30.76 16.59
C ILE A 176 -19.50 -29.39 16.50
N ASN A 177 -18.18 -29.36 16.47
CA ASN A 177 -17.46 -28.14 16.17
C ASN A 177 -17.43 -27.96 14.65
N PHE A 178 -17.84 -26.77 14.20
CA PHE A 178 -17.69 -26.30 12.82
C PHE A 178 -16.78 -25.09 12.83
N ASP A 179 -15.73 -25.14 12.04
CA ASP A 179 -14.86 -24.00 11.85
C ASP A 179 -15.60 -22.87 11.18
N ILE A 180 -15.46 -21.66 11.71
CA ILE A 180 -16.02 -20.44 11.16
C ILE A 180 -14.88 -19.66 10.56
N TYR A 181 -15.03 -19.28 9.29
CA TYR A 181 -14.13 -18.36 8.64
C TYR A 181 -14.53 -16.91 8.98
N ASP A 182 -13.55 -16.02 8.97
CA ASP A 182 -13.73 -14.58 9.14
C ASP A 182 -13.04 -13.81 8.00
N THR A 183 -13.09 -12.48 8.05
CA THR A 183 -12.53 -11.58 7.04
C THR A 183 -11.21 -10.96 7.46
N ASP A 184 -10.61 -11.42 8.55
CA ASP A 184 -9.30 -10.94 8.96
C ASP A 184 -8.25 -11.35 7.92
N TRP A 185 -7.36 -10.44 7.60
CA TRP A 185 -6.39 -10.61 6.49
C TRP A 185 -5.44 -11.81 6.66
N ASP A 186 -5.26 -12.32 7.87
CA ASP A 186 -4.47 -13.50 8.21
C ASP A 186 -5.33 -14.74 8.52
N SER A 187 -6.64 -14.65 8.30
CA SER A 187 -7.58 -15.74 8.53
C SER A 187 -7.36 -16.90 7.56
N GLU A 188 -7.82 -18.07 7.97
CA GLU A 188 -7.73 -19.29 7.17
C GLU A 188 -8.51 -19.19 5.83
N ALA A 189 -9.55 -18.35 5.77
CA ALA A 189 -10.28 -18.09 4.53
C ALA A 189 -9.34 -17.56 3.43
N TYR A 190 -8.46 -16.60 3.75
CA TYR A 190 -7.49 -16.06 2.80
C TYR A 190 -6.39 -17.06 2.42
N LEU A 191 -6.10 -18.04 3.26
CA LEU A 191 -5.19 -19.13 2.92
C LEU A 191 -5.77 -20.12 1.90
N THR A 192 -7.09 -20.13 1.70
CA THR A 192 -7.76 -21.03 0.74
C THR A 192 -7.83 -20.46 -0.67
N VAL A 193 -7.74 -19.14 -0.84
CA VAL A 193 -7.83 -18.44 -2.12
C VAL A 193 -6.45 -18.10 -2.68
N SER A 194 -6.37 -17.76 -3.97
CA SER A 194 -5.12 -17.41 -4.65
C SER A 194 -5.00 -15.89 -4.88
N GLY A 195 -3.85 -15.43 -5.37
CA GLY A 195 -3.63 -14.01 -5.70
C GLY A 195 -3.37 -13.09 -4.50
N GLN A 196 -3.12 -13.65 -3.31
CA GLN A 196 -2.93 -12.88 -2.08
C GLN A 196 -1.46 -12.51 -1.81
N ASN A 197 -0.52 -13.09 -2.56
CA ASN A 197 0.92 -12.96 -2.31
C ASN A 197 1.65 -12.18 -3.42
N SER A 198 0.91 -11.53 -4.31
CA SER A 198 1.45 -10.69 -5.39
C SER A 198 0.73 -9.36 -5.51
N ASN A 199 1.48 -8.32 -5.87
CA ASN A 199 0.94 -7.10 -6.43
C ASN A 199 0.77 -7.31 -7.94
N ASN A 200 -0.38 -6.93 -8.49
CA ASN A 200 -0.70 -7.15 -9.89
C ASN A 200 -0.79 -5.81 -10.62
N SER A 201 -0.17 -5.72 -11.78
CA SER A 201 -0.24 -4.53 -12.64
C SER A 201 -0.52 -4.90 -14.09
N VAL A 202 -1.29 -4.05 -14.77
CA VAL A 202 -1.48 -4.11 -16.21
C VAL A 202 -0.56 -3.10 -16.87
N SER A 203 0.22 -3.56 -17.86
CA SER A 203 1.09 -2.70 -18.65
C SER A 203 0.31 -2.14 -19.84
N LEU A 204 0.16 -0.83 -19.90
CA LEU A 204 -0.59 -0.10 -20.91
C LEU A 204 0.33 0.74 -21.79
N LYS A 205 0.17 0.62 -23.12
CA LYS A 205 0.74 1.55 -24.09
C LYS A 205 -0.24 2.69 -24.37
N ASP A 206 0.28 3.81 -24.86
CA ASP A 206 -0.53 4.98 -25.23
C ASP A 206 -1.61 4.65 -26.25
N ASP A 207 -1.34 3.72 -27.18
CA ASP A 207 -2.33 3.29 -28.18
C ASP A 207 -3.60 2.74 -27.54
N PHE A 208 -3.46 1.98 -26.43
CA PHE A 208 -4.62 1.51 -25.66
C PHE A 208 -5.40 2.67 -25.04
N LEU A 209 -4.68 3.59 -24.37
CA LEU A 209 -5.33 4.74 -23.70
C LEU A 209 -6.01 5.68 -24.69
N ARG A 210 -5.40 5.89 -25.88
CA ARG A 210 -6.05 6.62 -26.96
C ARG A 210 -7.28 5.90 -27.52
N ALA A 211 -7.22 4.56 -27.62
CA ALA A 211 -8.38 3.76 -28.00
C ALA A 211 -9.52 3.87 -26.98
N VAL A 212 -9.19 3.97 -25.69
CA VAL A 212 -10.19 4.27 -24.62
C VAL A 212 -10.84 5.63 -24.83
N GLU A 213 -10.06 6.68 -25.10
CA GLU A 213 -10.58 8.03 -25.31
C GLU A 213 -11.49 8.10 -26.54
N THR A 214 -11.10 7.44 -27.64
CA THR A 214 -11.80 7.48 -28.94
C THR A 214 -12.87 6.40 -29.12
N ASP A 215 -13.15 5.58 -28.10
CA ASP A 215 -14.04 4.40 -28.16
C ASP A 215 -13.63 3.40 -29.26
N GLY A 216 -12.33 3.23 -29.42
CA GLY A 216 -11.74 2.34 -30.41
C GLY A 216 -11.80 0.86 -30.03
N ASN A 217 -11.46 0.01 -31.00
CA ASN A 217 -11.30 -1.42 -30.75
C ASN A 217 -9.92 -1.73 -30.19
N TRP A 218 -9.83 -2.81 -29.42
CA TRP A 218 -8.60 -3.36 -28.89
C TRP A 218 -8.50 -4.85 -29.19
N ASN A 219 -7.33 -5.28 -29.66
CA ASN A 219 -7.10 -6.64 -30.08
C ASN A 219 -6.26 -7.40 -29.04
N LEU A 220 -6.72 -8.56 -28.64
CA LEU A 220 -5.93 -9.51 -27.86
C LEU A 220 -5.16 -10.41 -28.84
N ILE A 221 -3.86 -10.57 -28.59
CA ILE A 221 -2.93 -11.20 -29.51
C ILE A 221 -2.41 -12.52 -28.95
N GLY A 222 -2.61 -13.61 -29.67
CA GLY A 222 -2.06 -14.92 -29.32
C GLY A 222 -0.52 -14.89 -29.28
N ARG A 223 0.04 -15.52 -28.27
CA ARG A 223 1.50 -15.44 -28.02
C ARG A 223 2.30 -16.36 -28.93
N THR A 224 1.73 -17.48 -29.31
CA THR A 224 2.36 -18.43 -30.25
C THR A 224 2.13 -18.04 -31.70
N THR A 225 0.90 -17.71 -32.07
CA THR A 225 0.51 -17.46 -33.46
C THR A 225 0.73 -16.02 -33.91
N LYS A 226 0.84 -15.08 -32.98
CA LYS A 226 0.84 -13.61 -33.21
C LYS A 226 -0.41 -13.09 -33.91
N LYS A 227 -1.48 -13.90 -33.95
CA LYS A 227 -2.77 -13.52 -34.55
C LYS A 227 -3.71 -12.94 -33.50
N ILE A 228 -4.69 -12.17 -33.97
CA ILE A 228 -5.78 -11.67 -33.13
C ILE A 228 -6.60 -12.87 -32.68
N THR A 229 -6.74 -13.04 -31.37
CA THR A 229 -7.57 -14.08 -30.74
C THR A 229 -8.97 -13.57 -30.42
N LYS A 230 -9.04 -12.29 -30.05
CA LYS A 230 -10.31 -11.60 -29.69
C LYS A 230 -10.17 -10.11 -29.96
N THR A 231 -11.23 -9.48 -30.42
CA THR A 231 -11.37 -8.02 -30.51
C THR A 231 -12.47 -7.58 -29.56
N LEU A 232 -12.20 -6.55 -28.75
CA LEU A 232 -13.15 -5.95 -27.84
C LEU A 232 -13.07 -4.41 -27.90
N LYS A 233 -14.02 -3.72 -27.30
CA LYS A 233 -13.90 -2.27 -27.11
C LYS A 233 -12.85 -1.97 -26.04
N ALA A 234 -11.97 -1.03 -26.30
CA ALA A 234 -10.97 -0.59 -25.31
C ALA A 234 -11.65 -0.08 -24.01
N ARG A 235 -12.79 0.59 -24.14
CA ARG A 235 -13.58 1.06 -22.99
C ARG A 235 -14.10 -0.06 -22.12
N ASP A 236 -14.48 -1.23 -22.70
CA ASP A 236 -14.95 -2.38 -21.92
C ASP A 236 -13.81 -2.94 -21.04
N LEU A 237 -12.61 -3.03 -21.58
CA LEU A 237 -11.44 -3.47 -20.81
C LEU A 237 -11.06 -2.42 -19.75
N TRP A 238 -11.16 -1.14 -20.08
CA TRP A 238 -10.93 -0.02 -19.16
C TRP A 238 -11.92 -0.03 -18.00
N GLU A 239 -13.20 -0.30 -18.26
CA GLU A 239 -14.23 -0.45 -17.24
C GLU A 239 -13.91 -1.60 -16.28
N LYS A 240 -13.44 -2.75 -16.82
CA LYS A 240 -13.00 -3.88 -15.99
C LYS A 240 -11.81 -3.51 -15.09
N ILE A 241 -10.81 -2.80 -15.62
CA ILE A 241 -9.67 -2.32 -14.84
C ILE A 241 -10.14 -1.40 -13.70
N GLY A 242 -10.98 -0.42 -14.00
CA GLY A 242 -11.52 0.51 -13.04
C GLY A 242 -12.34 -0.18 -11.94
N TYR A 243 -13.19 -1.12 -12.33
CA TYR A 243 -13.99 -1.91 -11.40
C TYR A 243 -13.12 -2.78 -10.49
N ALA A 244 -12.13 -3.47 -11.04
CA ALA A 244 -11.24 -4.33 -10.27
C ALA A 244 -10.41 -3.51 -9.27
N ALA A 245 -9.84 -2.38 -9.70
CA ALA A 245 -9.12 -1.47 -8.82
C ALA A 245 -10.00 -0.92 -7.69
N TRP A 246 -11.24 -0.56 -8.00
CA TRP A 246 -12.23 -0.12 -7.02
C TRP A 246 -12.58 -1.21 -6.00
N ALA A 247 -12.73 -2.45 -6.46
CA ALA A 247 -13.19 -3.59 -5.64
C ALA A 247 -12.07 -4.24 -4.81
N SER A 248 -10.82 -4.26 -5.30
CA SER A 248 -9.72 -5.03 -4.71
C SER A 248 -8.38 -4.31 -4.65
N ALA A 249 -8.32 -3.02 -4.99
CA ALA A 249 -7.11 -2.22 -5.11
C ALA A 249 -6.11 -2.71 -6.18
N ASP A 250 -6.43 -3.75 -6.92
CA ASP A 250 -5.65 -4.30 -8.03
C ASP A 250 -6.54 -4.46 -9.29
N PRO A 251 -5.97 -4.33 -10.49
CA PRO A 251 -4.55 -4.11 -10.78
C PRO A 251 -4.13 -2.64 -10.68
N GLY A 252 -2.85 -2.40 -10.33
CA GLY A 252 -2.17 -1.17 -10.62
C GLY A 252 -1.88 -1.03 -12.12
N LEU A 253 -1.40 0.12 -12.55
CA LEU A 253 -1.05 0.38 -13.95
C LEU A 253 0.43 0.73 -14.10
N HIS A 254 1.05 0.19 -15.16
CA HIS A 254 2.32 0.63 -15.70
C HIS A 254 2.08 1.34 -17.03
N PHE A 255 2.47 2.59 -17.13
CA PHE A 255 2.38 3.37 -18.36
C PHE A 255 3.60 3.09 -19.25
N ASN A 256 3.50 2.03 -20.05
CA ASN A 256 4.61 1.43 -20.78
C ASN A 256 5.31 2.41 -21.72
N THR A 257 4.55 3.23 -22.45
CA THR A 257 5.13 4.24 -23.33
C THR A 257 5.95 5.26 -22.53
N THR A 258 5.38 5.82 -21.46
CA THR A 258 6.07 6.81 -20.63
C THR A 258 7.34 6.24 -19.99
N MET A 259 7.29 5.02 -19.42
CA MET A 259 8.49 4.45 -18.78
C MET A 259 9.60 4.18 -19.81
N ASN A 260 9.27 3.84 -21.06
CA ASN A 260 10.23 3.62 -22.12
C ASN A 260 10.69 4.90 -22.81
N ASP A 261 9.90 5.96 -22.82
CA ASP A 261 10.32 7.31 -23.27
C ASP A 261 11.47 7.85 -22.41
N TRP A 262 11.46 7.57 -21.12
CA TRP A 262 12.52 7.94 -20.17
C TRP A 262 13.58 6.86 -19.96
N HIS A 263 13.62 5.82 -20.80
CA HIS A 263 14.58 4.74 -20.68
C HIS A 263 15.94 5.13 -21.23
N THR A 264 16.97 5.04 -20.39
CA THR A 264 18.34 5.39 -20.72
C THR A 264 19.04 4.36 -21.61
N CYS A 265 18.61 3.10 -21.58
CA CYS A 265 19.24 1.97 -22.28
C CYS A 265 18.34 1.30 -23.31
N LYS A 266 17.59 2.10 -24.08
CA LYS A 266 16.61 1.61 -25.07
C LYS A 266 17.20 0.68 -26.14
N ALA A 267 18.45 0.89 -26.53
CA ALA A 267 19.13 0.02 -27.50
C ALA A 267 19.42 -1.39 -26.95
N SER A 268 19.33 -1.60 -25.64
CA SER A 268 19.51 -2.91 -25.00
C SER A 268 18.19 -3.66 -24.78
N GLY A 269 17.06 -3.00 -24.94
CA GLY A 269 15.73 -3.60 -24.80
C GLY A 269 14.72 -2.64 -24.20
N ASP A 270 13.49 -3.11 -24.04
CA ASP A 270 12.40 -2.36 -23.44
C ASP A 270 12.26 -2.70 -21.95
N ILE A 271 11.89 -1.70 -21.16
CA ILE A 271 11.40 -1.90 -19.80
C ILE A 271 10.02 -2.54 -19.89
N ARG A 272 9.82 -3.65 -19.15
CA ARG A 272 8.61 -4.45 -19.23
C ARG A 272 7.95 -4.71 -17.88
N ALA A 273 8.72 -4.63 -16.80
CA ALA A 273 8.28 -4.95 -15.46
C ALA A 273 8.85 -3.99 -14.42
N SER A 274 8.43 -4.14 -13.19
CA SER A 274 8.97 -3.46 -12.01
C SER A 274 9.21 -4.45 -10.87
N ASN A 275 9.89 -3.98 -9.81
CA ASN A 275 9.88 -4.63 -8.50
C ASN A 275 8.49 -4.54 -7.84
N PRO A 276 8.26 -5.18 -6.68
CA PRO A 276 6.94 -5.26 -6.05
C PRO A 276 6.25 -3.94 -5.74
N CYS A 277 7.02 -2.91 -5.39
CA CYS A 277 6.49 -1.59 -5.02
C CYS A 277 6.54 -0.57 -6.17
N SER A 278 6.94 -1.00 -7.38
CA SER A 278 6.97 -0.23 -8.63
C SER A 278 7.94 0.96 -8.66
N GLU A 279 8.88 1.09 -7.72
CA GLU A 279 9.89 2.15 -7.76
C GLU A 279 11.06 1.85 -8.70
N TYR A 280 11.36 0.58 -8.94
CA TYR A 280 12.44 0.16 -9.83
C TYR A 280 11.86 -0.40 -11.12
N MET A 281 12.10 0.29 -12.22
CA MET A 281 11.77 -0.11 -13.58
C MET A 281 13.00 -0.01 -14.45
N PHE A 282 13.47 -1.14 -14.93
CA PHE A 282 14.62 -1.27 -15.82
C PHE A 282 14.49 -2.57 -16.64
N LEU A 283 15.56 -2.99 -17.31
CA LEU A 283 15.59 -4.21 -18.10
C LEU A 283 15.37 -5.46 -17.25
N ASP A 284 14.84 -6.51 -17.87
CA ASP A 284 14.74 -7.83 -17.25
C ASP A 284 16.14 -8.34 -16.83
N ASP A 285 16.18 -9.15 -15.79
CA ASP A 285 17.40 -9.73 -15.19
C ASP A 285 18.38 -8.68 -14.65
N THR A 286 17.85 -7.64 -14.03
CA THR A 286 18.61 -6.60 -13.34
C THR A 286 18.16 -6.45 -11.89
N ALA A 287 18.99 -5.79 -11.09
CA ALA A 287 18.71 -5.51 -9.69
C ALA A 287 19.08 -4.06 -9.36
N CYS A 288 18.47 -3.57 -8.28
CA CYS A 288 18.72 -2.24 -7.73
C CYS A 288 18.98 -2.38 -6.23
N ASN A 289 20.03 -1.74 -5.75
CA ASN A 289 20.32 -1.55 -4.33
C ASN A 289 19.82 -0.18 -3.90
N LEU A 290 19.35 -0.07 -2.66
CA LEU A 290 18.58 1.08 -2.18
C LEU A 290 19.29 1.82 -1.05
N ALA A 291 19.15 3.15 -1.06
CA ALA A 291 19.41 4.04 0.06
C ALA A 291 18.42 5.20 0.04
N SER A 292 18.10 5.77 1.21
CA SER A 292 17.19 6.92 1.30
C SER A 292 17.70 7.93 2.33
N ALA A 293 17.63 9.21 1.98
CA ALA A 293 17.94 10.33 2.86
C ALA A 293 16.70 10.74 3.67
N ASN A 294 16.86 11.01 4.98
CA ASN A 294 15.81 11.66 5.76
C ASN A 294 15.87 13.18 5.51
N LEU A 295 14.93 13.73 4.76
CA LEU A 295 14.95 15.13 4.34
C LEU A 295 14.90 16.13 5.51
N LEU A 296 14.20 15.79 6.58
CA LEU A 296 14.03 16.70 7.73
C LEU A 296 15.37 17.01 8.42
N THR A 297 16.34 16.11 8.36
CA THR A 297 17.66 16.32 8.99
C THR A 297 18.48 17.46 8.38
N PHE A 298 18.12 17.94 7.20
CA PHE A 298 18.75 19.07 6.52
C PHE A 298 18.03 20.40 6.73
N TYR A 299 16.89 20.40 7.44
CA TYR A 299 16.14 21.61 7.68
C TYR A 299 16.42 22.18 9.08
N ASN A 300 16.88 23.41 9.14
CA ASN A 300 17.06 24.14 10.39
C ASN A 300 15.78 24.92 10.70
N ILE A 301 15.10 24.52 11.78
CA ILE A 301 13.82 25.10 12.21
C ILE A 301 13.97 26.57 12.64
N ASP A 302 15.08 26.91 13.30
CA ASP A 302 15.31 28.26 13.84
C ASP A 302 15.60 29.28 12.74
N THR A 303 16.43 28.90 11.76
CA THR A 303 16.78 29.78 10.63
C THR A 303 15.79 29.64 9.46
N LYS A 304 14.93 28.63 9.49
CA LYS A 304 13.98 28.28 8.41
C LYS A 304 14.66 28.03 7.06
N THR A 305 15.87 27.48 7.08
CA THR A 305 16.68 27.22 5.89
C THR A 305 16.94 25.73 5.72
N PHE A 306 16.96 25.28 4.47
CA PHE A 306 17.37 23.93 4.11
C PHE A 306 18.86 23.94 3.74
N ASP A 307 19.67 23.09 4.36
CA ASP A 307 21.10 22.94 4.08
C ASP A 307 21.31 22.13 2.80
N VAL A 308 21.30 22.82 1.68
CA VAL A 308 21.47 22.22 0.35
C VAL A 308 22.86 21.61 0.19
N GLY A 309 23.89 22.26 0.75
CA GLY A 309 25.27 21.79 0.64
C GLY A 309 25.48 20.42 1.28
N SER A 310 24.99 20.24 2.50
CA SER A 310 25.05 18.95 3.19
C SER A 310 24.18 17.89 2.48
N TYR A 311 23.02 18.28 1.92
CA TYR A 311 22.18 17.38 1.16
C TYR A 311 22.85 16.90 -0.14
N GLU A 312 23.46 17.80 -0.91
CA GLU A 312 24.25 17.45 -2.10
C GLU A 312 25.41 16.50 -1.75
N HIS A 313 26.12 16.79 -0.66
CA HIS A 313 27.22 15.96 -0.19
C HIS A 313 26.75 14.54 0.18
N LEU A 314 25.62 14.43 0.88
CA LEU A 314 25.00 13.13 1.19
C LEU A 314 24.62 12.38 -0.10
N CYS A 315 23.99 13.04 -1.06
CA CYS A 315 23.62 12.41 -2.34
C CYS A 315 24.85 11.90 -3.09
N ARG A 316 25.94 12.65 -3.09
CA ARG A 316 27.23 12.24 -3.66
C ARG A 316 27.76 10.99 -2.94
N LEU A 317 27.87 11.02 -1.61
CA LEU A 317 28.39 9.90 -0.82
C LEU A 317 27.56 8.63 -1.02
N TRP A 318 26.24 8.71 -0.97
CA TRP A 318 25.39 7.55 -1.19
C TRP A 318 25.46 7.01 -2.61
N THR A 319 25.65 7.87 -3.62
CA THR A 319 25.88 7.41 -4.99
C THR A 319 27.18 6.59 -5.07
N LEU A 320 28.26 7.02 -4.42
CA LEU A 320 29.51 6.26 -4.32
C LEU A 320 29.32 4.93 -3.57
N VAL A 321 28.66 4.94 -2.42
CA VAL A 321 28.41 3.73 -1.62
C VAL A 321 27.56 2.72 -2.39
N LEU A 322 26.50 3.17 -3.06
CA LEU A 322 25.66 2.29 -3.87
C LEU A 322 26.43 1.71 -5.06
N GLU A 323 27.28 2.51 -5.73
CA GLU A 323 28.14 2.03 -6.82
C GLU A 323 29.13 0.95 -6.33
N ILE A 324 29.78 1.15 -5.19
CA ILE A 324 30.64 0.15 -4.56
C ILE A 324 29.86 -1.13 -4.26
N SER A 325 28.64 -1.00 -3.73
CA SER A 325 27.81 -2.15 -3.35
C SER A 325 27.35 -3.01 -4.55
N VAL A 326 27.31 -2.48 -5.76
CA VAL A 326 27.04 -3.28 -6.97
C VAL A 326 28.07 -4.40 -7.14
N MET A 327 29.35 -4.13 -6.82
CA MET A 327 30.44 -5.12 -6.92
C MET A 327 30.45 -6.11 -5.74
N MET A 328 29.85 -5.75 -4.63
CA MET A 328 29.83 -6.55 -3.40
C MET A 328 28.55 -7.40 -3.27
N ALA A 329 27.54 -7.17 -4.11
CA ALA A 329 26.27 -7.84 -4.05
C ALA A 329 26.36 -9.33 -4.46
N GLN A 330 25.54 -10.15 -3.82
CA GLN A 330 25.29 -11.53 -4.23
C GLN A 330 23.96 -11.59 -4.97
N PHE A 331 23.96 -12.29 -6.10
CA PHE A 331 22.78 -12.38 -6.97
C PHE A 331 22.25 -13.81 -7.07
N PRO A 332 20.92 -14.00 -7.25
CA PRO A 332 20.28 -15.32 -7.25
C PRO A 332 20.56 -16.13 -8.53
N SER A 333 20.99 -15.47 -9.62
CA SER A 333 21.30 -16.11 -10.90
C SER A 333 22.46 -15.39 -11.60
N ARG A 334 23.10 -16.11 -12.51
CA ARG A 334 24.20 -15.59 -13.33
C ARG A 334 23.74 -14.43 -14.21
N ALA A 335 22.59 -14.55 -14.85
CA ALA A 335 22.04 -13.51 -15.71
C ALA A 335 21.86 -12.17 -14.98
N ILE A 336 21.31 -12.21 -13.75
CA ILE A 336 21.16 -11.00 -12.94
C ILE A 336 22.50 -10.42 -12.53
N ALA A 337 23.49 -11.25 -12.21
CA ALA A 337 24.83 -10.78 -11.86
C ALA A 337 25.49 -10.07 -13.04
N GLU A 338 25.43 -10.67 -14.24
CA GLU A 338 26.02 -10.11 -15.47
C GLU A 338 25.35 -8.79 -15.86
N LEU A 339 24.02 -8.72 -15.91
CA LEU A 339 23.32 -7.51 -16.32
C LEU A 339 23.32 -6.41 -15.26
N SER A 340 23.34 -6.77 -13.97
CA SER A 340 23.53 -5.79 -12.90
C SER A 340 24.93 -5.14 -12.97
N TYR A 341 25.94 -5.90 -13.32
CA TYR A 341 27.28 -5.37 -13.59
C TYR A 341 27.32 -4.52 -14.88
N GLU A 342 26.65 -5.00 -15.95
CA GLU A 342 26.63 -4.31 -17.25
C GLU A 342 26.01 -2.92 -17.17
N PHE A 343 24.92 -2.76 -16.40
CA PHE A 343 24.15 -1.51 -16.35
C PHE A 343 24.34 -0.72 -15.06
N ARG A 344 24.80 -1.33 -13.98
CA ARG A 344 25.14 -0.70 -12.69
C ARG A 344 24.06 0.24 -12.17
N THR A 345 22.82 -0.26 -12.10
CA THR A 345 21.65 0.52 -11.67
C THR A 345 21.62 0.71 -10.15
N LEU A 346 21.38 1.94 -9.72
CA LEU A 346 21.33 2.38 -8.33
C LEU A 346 19.91 2.88 -7.99
N GLY A 347 19.57 2.88 -6.71
CA GLY A 347 18.29 3.33 -6.18
C GLY A 347 18.42 4.29 -5.00
N LEU A 348 19.05 5.44 -5.20
CA LEU A 348 19.05 6.52 -4.22
C LEU A 348 17.68 7.20 -4.19
N GLY A 349 17.14 7.41 -3.00
CA GLY A 349 15.87 8.09 -2.76
C GLY A 349 15.89 8.96 -1.52
N PHE A 350 14.70 9.39 -1.10
CA PHE A 350 14.52 10.12 0.15
C PHE A 350 13.26 9.66 0.87
N ALA A 351 13.12 10.07 2.12
CA ALA A 351 11.94 9.89 2.97
C ALA A 351 11.63 11.19 3.72
N ASN A 352 10.44 11.24 4.33
CA ASN A 352 10.03 12.28 5.25
C ASN A 352 9.70 13.65 4.60
N ILE A 353 9.27 13.65 3.33
CA ILE A 353 8.81 14.89 2.72
C ILE A 353 7.55 15.43 3.42
N GLY A 354 6.63 14.55 3.83
CA GLY A 354 5.43 14.95 4.57
C GLY A 354 5.77 15.61 5.91
N GLY A 355 6.72 15.05 6.66
CA GLY A 355 7.22 15.64 7.91
C GLY A 355 7.94 16.97 7.68
N LEU A 356 8.74 17.08 6.65
CA LEU A 356 9.42 18.33 6.29
C LEU A 356 8.43 19.43 5.95
N LEU A 357 7.47 19.18 5.08
CA LEU A 357 6.46 20.17 4.68
C LEU A 357 5.64 20.64 5.88
N MET A 358 5.19 19.71 6.71
CA MET A 358 4.44 20.04 7.93
C MET A 358 5.28 20.90 8.88
N THR A 359 6.55 20.53 9.15
CA THR A 359 7.47 21.30 9.99
C THR A 359 7.71 22.72 9.46
N MET A 360 7.70 22.89 8.14
CA MET A 360 7.80 24.21 7.49
C MET A 360 6.48 25.00 7.55
N GLY A 361 5.39 24.42 8.03
CA GLY A 361 4.05 25.03 7.99
C GLY A 361 3.44 25.08 6.58
N LEU A 362 3.83 24.17 5.70
CA LEU A 362 3.36 24.10 4.31
C LEU A 362 2.38 22.94 4.13
N PRO A 363 1.22 23.15 3.50
CA PRO A 363 0.34 22.06 3.11
C PRO A 363 1.01 21.11 2.10
N TYR A 364 0.81 19.83 2.28
CA TYR A 364 1.24 18.82 1.28
C TYR A 364 0.60 19.10 -0.09
N ASP A 365 -0.68 19.44 -0.11
CA ASP A 365 -1.39 19.88 -1.32
C ASP A 365 -1.29 21.40 -1.51
N SER A 366 -0.09 21.87 -1.83
CA SER A 366 0.16 23.28 -2.21
C SER A 366 1.14 23.33 -3.37
N LYS A 367 1.15 24.46 -4.09
CA LYS A 367 2.13 24.70 -5.14
C LYS A 367 3.54 24.75 -4.57
N GLU A 368 3.69 25.36 -3.40
CA GLU A 368 4.93 25.47 -2.65
C GLU A 368 5.45 24.10 -2.24
N GLY A 369 4.59 23.26 -1.67
CA GLY A 369 4.94 21.89 -1.26
C GLY A 369 5.38 21.03 -2.44
N ARG A 370 4.64 21.07 -3.54
CA ARG A 370 4.99 20.34 -4.77
C ARG A 370 6.29 20.84 -5.39
N SER A 371 6.48 22.17 -5.45
CA SER A 371 7.70 22.76 -5.99
C SER A 371 8.93 22.40 -5.15
N LEU A 372 8.81 22.45 -3.83
CA LEU A 372 9.89 22.02 -2.91
C LEU A 372 10.26 20.56 -3.14
N CYS A 373 9.27 19.68 -3.21
CA CYS A 373 9.50 18.24 -3.45
C CYS A 373 10.18 18.02 -4.82
N GLY A 374 9.73 18.71 -5.86
CA GLY A 374 10.34 18.67 -7.19
C GLY A 374 11.78 19.16 -7.19
N ALA A 375 12.06 20.26 -6.50
CA ALA A 375 13.41 20.83 -6.39
C ALA A 375 14.38 19.90 -5.65
N LEU A 376 13.95 19.33 -4.52
CA LEU A 376 14.76 18.35 -3.75
C LEU A 376 15.06 17.10 -4.59
N THR A 377 14.07 16.61 -5.34
CA THR A 377 14.25 15.48 -6.24
C THR A 377 15.20 15.80 -7.39
N ALA A 378 15.07 17.00 -7.97
CA ALA A 378 15.96 17.47 -9.04
C ALA A 378 17.42 17.59 -8.58
N VAL A 379 17.67 18.15 -7.38
CA VAL A 379 19.01 18.21 -6.77
C VAL A 379 19.55 16.80 -6.59
N MET A 380 18.80 15.91 -5.97
CA MET A 380 19.27 14.54 -5.67
C MET A 380 19.73 13.81 -6.94
N THR A 381 18.90 13.77 -7.96
CA THR A 381 19.21 13.02 -9.20
C THR A 381 20.25 13.72 -10.05
N GLY A 382 20.23 15.06 -10.09
CA GLY A 382 21.26 15.84 -10.77
C GLY A 382 22.65 15.59 -10.17
N ILE A 383 22.79 15.60 -8.84
CA ILE A 383 24.04 15.27 -8.13
C ILE A 383 24.42 13.80 -8.33
N ALA A 384 23.46 12.89 -8.30
CA ALA A 384 23.75 11.46 -8.52
C ALA A 384 24.30 11.20 -9.93
N TYR A 385 23.72 11.78 -10.97
CA TYR A 385 24.25 11.67 -12.32
C TYR A 385 25.54 12.43 -12.56
N LYS A 386 25.71 13.63 -11.95
CA LYS A 386 26.99 14.34 -11.94
C LYS A 386 28.10 13.44 -11.35
N THR A 387 27.84 12.84 -10.18
CA THR A 387 28.79 11.92 -9.52
C THR A 387 29.05 10.69 -10.37
N SER A 388 28.02 10.13 -11.02
CA SER A 388 28.17 9.02 -11.95
C SER A 388 29.05 9.36 -13.15
N ALA A 389 28.95 10.57 -13.68
CA ALA A 389 29.79 11.04 -14.79
C ALA A 389 31.25 11.32 -14.32
N GLU A 390 31.45 11.82 -13.10
CA GLU A 390 32.78 11.95 -12.50
C GLU A 390 33.44 10.58 -12.34
N MET A 391 32.72 9.60 -11.77
CA MET A 391 33.21 8.21 -11.66
C MET A 391 33.51 7.59 -13.03
N ALA A 392 32.74 7.91 -14.06
CA ALA A 392 32.99 7.41 -15.41
C ALA A 392 34.32 7.95 -15.97
N GLY A 393 34.68 9.19 -15.64
CA GLY A 393 35.98 9.78 -16.01
C GLY A 393 37.16 9.04 -15.42
N GLU A 394 37.04 8.57 -14.17
CA GLU A 394 38.13 7.89 -13.42
C GLU A 394 38.13 6.36 -13.65
N LEU A 395 36.95 5.73 -13.67
CA LEU A 395 36.79 4.27 -13.65
C LEU A 395 36.24 3.70 -14.94
N GLY A 396 35.92 4.53 -15.92
CA GLY A 396 35.21 4.16 -17.13
C GLY A 396 33.70 4.07 -16.96
N THR A 397 32.99 4.12 -18.07
CA THR A 397 31.52 4.02 -18.13
C THR A 397 31.01 2.64 -17.72
N PHE A 398 29.70 2.51 -17.47
CA PHE A 398 29.11 1.16 -17.39
C PHE A 398 29.29 0.41 -18.72
N PRO A 399 29.49 -0.92 -18.73
CA PRO A 399 29.84 -1.66 -19.95
C PRO A 399 28.85 -1.47 -21.11
N GLY A 400 27.55 -1.39 -20.81
CA GLY A 400 26.51 -1.17 -21.82
C GLY A 400 26.38 0.27 -22.34
N TYR A 401 27.21 1.22 -21.88
CA TYR A 401 27.04 2.65 -22.18
C TYR A 401 27.21 2.96 -23.66
N LYS A 402 28.26 2.50 -24.30
CA LYS A 402 28.58 2.85 -25.69
C LYS A 402 27.42 2.59 -26.65
N LYS A 403 26.71 1.49 -26.46
CA LYS A 403 25.52 1.11 -27.25
C LYS A 403 24.33 2.04 -26.98
N ASN A 404 24.24 2.58 -25.75
CA ASN A 404 23.09 3.32 -25.29
C ASN A 404 23.34 4.84 -25.12
N SER A 405 24.54 5.33 -25.44
CA SER A 405 24.96 6.71 -25.16
C SER A 405 24.00 7.78 -25.71
N ALA A 406 23.51 7.61 -26.94
CA ALA A 406 22.55 8.55 -27.52
C ALA A 406 21.22 8.61 -26.76
N HIS A 407 20.71 7.45 -26.32
CA HIS A 407 19.49 7.37 -25.51
C HIS A 407 19.70 7.97 -24.11
N MET A 408 20.82 7.64 -23.49
CA MET A 408 21.22 8.17 -22.17
C MET A 408 21.28 9.69 -22.18
N LEU A 409 22.05 10.27 -23.10
CA LEU A 409 22.21 11.73 -23.20
C LEU A 409 20.89 12.44 -23.53
N ARG A 410 20.04 11.84 -24.36
CA ARG A 410 18.69 12.35 -24.64
C ARG A 410 17.86 12.45 -23.37
N VAL A 411 17.85 11.40 -22.53
CA VAL A 411 17.12 11.38 -21.27
C VAL A 411 17.68 12.42 -20.30
N ILE A 412 19.00 12.54 -20.18
CA ILE A 412 19.63 13.56 -19.33
C ILE A 412 19.27 14.97 -19.80
N ARG A 413 19.23 15.25 -21.11
CA ARG A 413 18.76 16.53 -21.64
C ARG A 413 17.30 16.81 -21.29
N ASN A 414 16.44 15.79 -21.33
CA ASN A 414 15.03 15.96 -20.92
C ASN A 414 14.90 16.25 -19.42
N HIS A 415 15.62 15.55 -18.55
CA HIS A 415 15.67 15.87 -17.13
C HIS A 415 16.14 17.32 -16.88
N ARG A 416 17.20 17.74 -17.57
CA ARG A 416 17.72 19.11 -17.48
C ARG A 416 16.67 20.14 -17.92
N ARG A 417 15.96 19.93 -19.03
CA ARG A 417 14.89 20.82 -19.47
C ARG A 417 13.80 20.98 -18.43
N ALA A 418 13.38 19.89 -17.82
CA ALA A 418 12.40 19.90 -16.75
C ALA A 418 12.92 20.68 -15.52
N ALA A 419 14.18 20.51 -15.13
CA ALA A 419 14.81 21.22 -14.02
C ALA A 419 14.91 22.74 -14.28
N HIS A 420 15.12 23.14 -15.54
CA HIS A 420 15.08 24.56 -15.97
C HIS A 420 13.68 25.14 -16.09
N GLY A 421 12.63 24.39 -15.72
CA GLY A 421 11.23 24.88 -15.77
C GLY A 421 10.66 25.00 -17.19
N THR A 422 11.26 24.34 -18.19
CA THR A 422 10.87 24.46 -19.59
C THR A 422 9.64 23.61 -19.87
N ALA A 423 8.57 24.21 -20.39
CA ALA A 423 7.30 23.53 -20.66
C ALA A 423 7.29 22.72 -21.98
N SER A 424 8.27 22.93 -22.87
CA SER A 424 8.30 22.34 -24.21
C SER A 424 9.73 22.00 -24.65
N GLY A 425 9.88 21.45 -25.87
CA GLY A 425 11.19 21.11 -26.43
C GLY A 425 11.76 19.79 -25.94
N TYR A 426 10.95 18.93 -25.31
CA TYR A 426 11.37 17.59 -24.93
C TYR A 426 11.58 16.69 -26.13
N GLU A 427 12.59 15.82 -26.02
CA GLU A 427 13.00 14.93 -27.11
C GLU A 427 12.33 13.56 -26.96
N ALA A 428 11.54 13.17 -27.96
CA ALA A 428 10.91 11.85 -28.06
C ALA A 428 10.13 11.41 -26.82
N LEU A 429 9.31 12.32 -26.27
CA LEU A 429 8.34 12.03 -25.23
C LEU A 429 6.93 12.10 -25.82
N ALA A 430 6.12 11.05 -25.59
CA ALA A 430 4.71 11.01 -26.00
C ALA A 430 3.84 11.93 -25.14
N VAL A 431 4.19 12.07 -23.87
CA VAL A 431 3.54 12.95 -22.91
C VAL A 431 4.58 13.86 -22.27
N SER A 432 4.33 15.17 -22.29
CA SER A 432 5.22 16.13 -21.64
C SER A 432 5.14 16.03 -20.12
N PRO A 433 6.27 16.11 -19.40
CA PRO A 433 6.30 16.09 -17.95
C PRO A 433 5.84 17.43 -17.37
N VAL A 434 5.57 17.43 -16.06
CA VAL A 434 5.37 18.67 -15.28
C VAL A 434 6.76 19.27 -14.99
N PRO A 435 7.11 20.45 -15.52
CA PRO A 435 8.42 21.04 -15.26
C PRO A 435 8.51 21.60 -13.84
N LEU A 436 9.74 21.84 -13.36
CA LEU A 436 9.97 22.45 -12.05
C LEU A 436 9.39 23.86 -11.99
N ASP A 437 8.53 24.10 -11.00
CA ASP A 437 7.93 25.42 -10.75
C ASP A 437 8.89 26.29 -9.94
N HIS A 438 9.69 27.10 -10.61
CA HIS A 438 10.67 27.97 -9.98
C HIS A 438 10.03 29.05 -9.10
N ALA A 439 8.85 29.55 -9.50
CA ALA A 439 8.20 30.69 -8.84
C ALA A 439 7.61 30.30 -7.46
N SER A 440 7.17 29.06 -7.30
CA SER A 440 6.50 28.61 -6.08
C SER A 440 7.45 27.97 -5.07
N CYS A 441 8.75 27.83 -5.35
CA CYS A 441 9.68 27.17 -4.43
C CYS A 441 9.97 28.04 -3.19
N PRO A 442 9.65 27.55 -1.97
CA PRO A 442 9.87 28.34 -0.75
C PRO A 442 11.34 28.44 -0.34
N GLN A 443 12.22 27.70 -1.00
CA GLN A 443 13.67 27.70 -0.80
C GLN A 443 14.35 27.98 -2.14
N PRO A 444 14.51 29.25 -2.56
CA PRO A 444 15.02 29.62 -3.89
C PRO A 444 16.41 29.05 -4.22
N ASP A 445 17.27 28.86 -3.22
CA ASP A 445 18.61 28.30 -3.40
C ASP A 445 18.56 26.87 -3.97
N LEU A 446 17.52 26.09 -3.63
CA LEU A 446 17.32 24.76 -4.22
C LEU A 446 17.16 24.78 -5.73
N ILE A 447 16.51 25.81 -6.27
CA ILE A 447 16.33 25.97 -7.73
C ILE A 447 17.67 26.19 -8.42
N ALA A 448 18.52 27.07 -7.86
CA ALA A 448 19.86 27.31 -8.39
C ALA A 448 20.74 26.06 -8.35
N HIS A 449 20.69 25.33 -7.24
CA HIS A 449 21.41 24.07 -7.08
C HIS A 449 20.87 22.97 -8.03
N ALA A 450 19.55 22.86 -8.19
CA ALA A 450 18.92 21.89 -9.10
C ALA A 450 19.36 22.14 -10.55
N THR A 451 19.24 23.37 -11.05
CA THR A 451 19.64 23.73 -12.42
C THR A 451 21.13 23.49 -12.65
N LYS A 452 21.98 23.93 -11.69
CA LYS A 452 23.43 23.71 -11.76
C LYS A 452 23.79 22.22 -11.75
N ALA A 453 23.17 21.40 -10.90
CA ALA A 453 23.45 19.97 -10.83
C ALA A 453 23.16 19.27 -12.17
N TRP A 454 22.08 19.63 -12.85
CA TRP A 454 21.75 19.06 -14.16
C TRP A 454 22.60 19.62 -15.30
N ASP A 455 23.03 20.88 -15.24
CA ASP A 455 24.01 21.46 -16.17
C ASP A 455 25.35 20.73 -16.06
N ASP A 456 25.84 20.52 -14.83
CA ASP A 456 27.07 19.79 -14.55
C ASP A 456 26.94 18.30 -14.98
N ALA A 457 25.81 17.64 -14.68
CA ALA A 457 25.56 16.26 -15.09
C ALA A 457 25.56 16.07 -16.60
N LEU A 458 24.97 16.98 -17.37
CA LEU A 458 25.00 16.92 -18.82
C LEU A 458 26.42 17.16 -19.37
N SER A 459 27.07 18.24 -18.92
CA SER A 459 28.41 18.62 -19.41
C SER A 459 29.44 17.50 -19.12
N LEU A 460 29.46 16.96 -17.92
CA LEU A 460 30.35 15.86 -17.55
C LEU A 460 29.96 14.57 -18.24
N GLY A 461 28.66 14.31 -18.41
CA GLY A 461 28.15 13.13 -19.13
C GLY A 461 28.49 13.13 -20.61
N GLU A 462 28.50 14.30 -21.27
CA GLU A 462 28.98 14.45 -22.67
C GLU A 462 30.47 14.22 -22.79
N ALA A 463 31.25 14.62 -21.78
CA ALA A 463 32.71 14.44 -21.77
C ALA A 463 33.14 13.01 -21.41
N ASN A 464 32.56 12.43 -20.36
CA ASN A 464 33.01 11.19 -19.72
C ASN A 464 32.08 9.98 -19.94
N GLY A 465 30.83 10.22 -20.35
CA GLY A 465 29.75 9.24 -20.21
C GLY A 465 29.31 9.08 -18.76
N PHE A 466 28.65 7.96 -18.43
CA PHE A 466 28.12 7.67 -17.10
C PHE A 466 28.57 6.30 -16.59
N ARG A 467 28.80 6.20 -15.27
CA ARG A 467 29.11 4.94 -14.58
C ARG A 467 27.86 4.09 -14.32
N ASN A 468 26.67 4.71 -14.27
CA ASN A 468 25.40 4.09 -13.88
C ASN A 468 24.32 4.43 -14.90
N ALA A 469 23.60 3.41 -15.36
CA ALA A 469 22.46 3.58 -16.28
C ALA A 469 21.23 4.23 -15.61
N GLN A 470 21.05 3.98 -14.31
CA GLN A 470 19.99 4.54 -13.48
C GLN A 470 20.57 4.83 -12.10
N THR A 471 20.16 5.93 -11.44
CA THR A 471 20.75 6.34 -10.15
C THR A 471 19.73 6.49 -9.03
N THR A 472 18.48 6.85 -9.31
CA THR A 472 17.49 7.21 -8.30
C THR A 472 16.16 6.52 -8.47
N VAL A 473 15.52 6.22 -7.34
CA VAL A 473 14.13 5.76 -7.21
C VAL A 473 13.51 6.38 -5.95
N LEU A 474 12.20 6.51 -5.88
CA LEU A 474 11.54 6.79 -4.61
C LEU A 474 10.89 5.51 -4.08
N ALA A 475 11.61 4.84 -3.19
CA ALA A 475 11.15 3.63 -2.52
C ALA A 475 10.15 3.96 -1.39
N PRO A 476 9.34 2.99 -0.94
CA PRO A 476 8.41 3.20 0.17
C PRO A 476 9.11 3.59 1.49
N THR A 477 10.34 3.14 1.72
CA THR A 477 11.14 3.40 2.94
C THR A 477 10.42 3.05 4.26
N GLY A 478 9.57 2.02 4.27
CA GLY A 478 8.78 1.67 5.45
C GLY A 478 9.65 1.38 6.68
N THR A 479 10.37 0.26 6.68
CA THR A 479 11.19 -0.18 7.82
C THR A 479 12.38 0.74 8.08
N ILE A 480 13.11 1.15 7.04
CA ILE A 480 14.26 2.06 7.20
C ILE A 480 13.85 3.47 7.60
N GLY A 481 12.66 3.92 7.20
CA GLY A 481 12.08 5.17 7.67
C GLY A 481 11.85 5.17 9.19
N LEU A 482 11.40 4.04 9.74
CA LEU A 482 11.27 3.90 11.20
C LEU A 482 12.64 3.95 11.91
N VAL A 483 13.68 3.32 11.34
CA VAL A 483 15.04 3.37 11.89
C VAL A 483 15.61 4.80 11.85
N MET A 484 15.27 5.58 10.82
CA MET A 484 15.69 6.98 10.66
C MET A 484 14.81 7.96 11.46
N ASP A 485 13.84 7.49 12.23
CA ASP A 485 12.88 8.32 12.98
C ASP A 485 12.08 9.29 12.08
N CYS A 486 11.70 8.83 10.88
CA CYS A 486 10.89 9.61 9.95
C CYS A 486 9.42 9.63 10.38
N ASP A 487 8.78 10.80 10.38
CA ASP A 487 7.34 10.94 10.59
C ASP A 487 6.53 10.36 9.44
N THR A 488 7.03 10.53 8.20
CA THR A 488 6.42 9.99 6.98
C THR A 488 7.42 9.18 6.15
N THR A 489 6.93 8.24 5.37
CA THR A 489 7.75 7.32 4.58
C THR A 489 7.79 7.72 3.10
N GLY A 490 8.94 7.61 2.44
CA GLY A 490 9.11 7.96 1.04
C GLY A 490 8.56 9.35 0.70
N ILE A 491 7.76 9.41 -0.35
CA ILE A 491 7.06 10.64 -0.80
C ILE A 491 5.65 10.77 -0.18
N GLU A 492 5.29 9.88 0.74
CA GLU A 492 3.95 9.87 1.32
C GLU A 492 3.70 11.08 2.24
N PRO A 493 2.45 11.58 2.30
CA PRO A 493 2.01 12.44 3.40
C PRO A 493 1.86 11.60 4.66
N ASP A 494 1.54 12.24 5.80
CA ASP A 494 1.20 11.46 6.97
C ASP A 494 -0.11 10.69 6.75
N PHE A 495 -0.16 9.48 7.29
CA PHE A 495 -1.36 8.64 7.28
C PHE A 495 -2.39 9.10 8.31
N ALA A 496 -1.91 9.44 9.51
CA ALA A 496 -2.70 9.96 10.62
C ALA A 496 -1.79 10.71 11.60
N LEU A 497 -2.28 11.82 12.17
CA LEU A 497 -1.52 12.65 13.11
C LEU A 497 -1.24 11.93 14.43
N VAL A 498 -2.17 11.11 14.91
CA VAL A 498 -2.02 10.32 16.14
C VAL A 498 -2.00 8.84 15.76
N LYS A 499 -0.95 8.15 16.17
CA LYS A 499 -0.69 6.74 15.86
C LYS A 499 -0.59 5.91 17.13
N PHE A 500 -0.91 4.62 17.02
CA PHE A 500 -0.72 3.64 18.08
C PHE A 500 0.36 2.66 17.68
N LYS A 501 1.40 2.57 18.51
CA LYS A 501 2.48 1.60 18.31
C LYS A 501 2.31 0.46 19.27
N LYS A 502 2.24 -0.77 18.75
CA LYS A 502 2.25 -1.98 19.58
C LYS A 502 3.66 -2.24 20.11
N LEU A 503 3.79 -2.37 21.42
CA LEU A 503 5.05 -2.65 22.08
C LEU A 503 5.39 -4.15 22.04
N ALA A 504 6.67 -4.48 21.97
CA ALA A 504 7.15 -5.86 21.94
C ALA A 504 6.75 -6.66 23.20
N GLY A 505 6.60 -5.98 24.35
CA GLY A 505 6.14 -6.59 25.61
C GLY A 505 4.62 -6.61 25.80
N GLY A 506 3.84 -6.24 24.77
CA GLY A 506 2.40 -6.05 24.85
C GLY A 506 2.02 -4.62 25.22
N GLY A 507 0.76 -4.26 24.96
CA GLY A 507 0.25 -2.90 25.12
C GLY A 507 0.49 -2.02 23.90
N TYR A 508 -0.10 -0.81 23.95
CA TYR A 508 -0.02 0.17 22.88
C TYR A 508 0.53 1.48 23.43
N PHE A 509 1.31 2.16 22.61
CA PHE A 509 1.83 3.49 22.90
C PHE A 509 1.24 4.48 21.89
N LYS A 510 0.67 5.57 22.37
CA LYS A 510 0.07 6.64 21.57
C LYS A 510 1.13 7.70 21.25
N ILE A 511 1.30 8.03 19.98
CA ILE A 511 2.27 9.02 19.49
C ILE A 511 1.54 10.04 18.63
N ILE A 512 1.79 11.34 18.87
CA ILE A 512 1.49 12.38 17.89
C ILE A 512 2.66 12.51 16.91
N ASN A 513 2.40 12.88 15.66
CA ASN A 513 3.42 13.22 14.70
C ASN A 513 4.31 14.35 15.25
N GLN A 514 5.62 14.13 15.30
CA GLN A 514 6.59 15.05 15.91
C GLN A 514 6.69 16.39 15.16
N ALA A 515 6.27 16.43 13.90
CA ALA A 515 6.22 17.66 13.11
C ALA A 515 5.09 18.62 13.56
N VAL A 516 4.07 18.16 14.28
CA VAL A 516 2.91 18.99 14.68
C VAL A 516 3.30 20.17 15.54
N PRO A 517 4.04 20.03 16.67
CA PRO A 517 4.48 21.18 17.46
C PRO A 517 5.35 22.16 16.65
N ALA A 518 6.27 21.64 15.84
CA ALA A 518 7.12 22.46 14.99
C ALA A 518 6.32 23.25 13.95
N ALA A 519 5.32 22.62 13.33
CA ALA A 519 4.41 23.26 12.40
C ALA A 519 3.63 24.41 13.07
N LEU A 520 3.11 24.18 14.26
CA LEU A 520 2.37 25.19 15.01
C LEU A 520 3.27 26.39 15.38
N ARG A 521 4.52 26.15 15.76
CA ARG A 521 5.52 27.23 15.96
C ARG A 521 5.80 28.00 14.67
N ALA A 522 5.97 27.31 13.56
CA ALA A 522 6.19 27.92 12.24
C ALA A 522 5.01 28.82 11.82
N LEU A 523 3.79 28.43 12.21
CA LEU A 523 2.54 29.18 11.97
C LEU A 523 2.30 30.30 13.00
N GLY A 524 3.16 30.46 14.03
CA GLY A 524 3.12 31.57 14.97
C GLY A 524 2.26 31.35 16.22
N TYR A 525 1.94 30.10 16.57
CA TYR A 525 1.24 29.77 17.82
C TYR A 525 2.21 29.80 19.03
N ARG A 526 1.69 30.23 20.19
CA ARG A 526 2.42 30.25 21.46
C ARG A 526 2.52 28.85 22.07
N GLU A 527 3.54 28.59 22.87
CA GLU A 527 3.74 27.28 23.51
C GLU A 527 2.51 26.80 24.33
N SER A 528 1.81 27.72 25.00
CA SER A 528 0.57 27.40 25.74
C SER A 528 -0.56 26.95 24.80
N GLU A 529 -0.70 27.59 23.64
CA GLU A 529 -1.70 27.22 22.62
C GLU A 529 -1.35 25.90 21.97
N ILE A 530 -0.05 25.65 21.70
CA ILE A 530 0.46 24.40 21.17
C ILE A 530 0.13 23.25 22.15
N ALA A 531 0.41 23.42 23.43
CA ALA A 531 0.11 22.40 24.45
C ALA A 531 -1.38 22.05 24.51
N GLU A 532 -2.27 23.04 24.36
CA GLU A 532 -3.73 22.81 24.35
C GLU A 532 -4.18 22.10 23.06
N ILE A 533 -3.58 22.43 21.91
CA ILE A 533 -3.84 21.76 20.62
C ILE A 533 -3.37 20.29 20.68
N GLU A 534 -2.19 20.04 21.23
CA GLU A 534 -1.67 18.66 21.41
C GLU A 534 -2.56 17.87 22.39
N ALA A 535 -2.95 18.46 23.52
CA ALA A 535 -3.84 17.81 24.46
C ALA A 535 -5.22 17.48 23.87
N TYR A 536 -5.74 18.35 23.00
CA TYR A 536 -6.95 18.07 22.25
C TYR A 536 -6.78 16.87 21.30
N ALA A 537 -5.66 16.79 20.58
CA ALA A 537 -5.42 15.73 19.62
C ALA A 537 -5.12 14.38 20.28
N VAL A 538 -4.29 14.35 21.32
CA VAL A 538 -3.82 13.12 21.97
C VAL A 538 -4.72 12.68 23.12
N GLY A 539 -5.42 13.62 23.77
CA GLY A 539 -6.19 13.40 24.98
C GLY A 539 -5.38 13.54 26.27
N HIS A 540 -6.06 13.74 27.36
CA HIS A 540 -5.45 13.90 28.69
C HIS A 540 -5.10 12.56 29.36
N GLY A 541 -5.62 11.43 28.86
CA GLY A 541 -5.39 10.09 29.42
C GLY A 541 -5.91 9.90 30.85
N SER A 542 -6.82 10.76 31.32
CA SER A 542 -7.35 10.78 32.69
C SER A 542 -8.79 11.25 32.72
N LEU A 543 -9.54 10.79 33.73
CA LEU A 543 -10.90 11.27 34.05
C LEU A 543 -10.89 12.68 34.63
N SER A 544 -9.74 13.23 35.00
CA SER A 544 -9.62 14.54 35.60
C SER A 544 -10.17 15.62 34.67
N ASN A 545 -11.11 16.43 35.18
CA ASN A 545 -11.80 17.48 34.43
C ASN A 545 -12.53 17.01 33.14
N ALA A 546 -12.74 15.70 32.98
CA ALA A 546 -13.45 15.18 31.83
C ALA A 546 -14.94 15.57 31.88
N PRO A 547 -15.50 16.09 30.77
CA PRO A 547 -16.90 16.53 30.76
C PRO A 547 -17.84 15.31 30.79
N GLY A 548 -18.84 15.36 31.64
CA GLY A 548 -19.89 14.33 31.75
C GLY A 548 -19.46 13.04 32.45
N ILE A 549 -18.29 12.48 32.13
CA ILE A 549 -17.77 11.23 32.71
C ILE A 549 -16.45 11.51 33.42
N ASN A 550 -16.51 11.64 34.71
CA ASN A 550 -15.38 11.88 35.62
C ASN A 550 -15.55 11.07 36.92
N ALA A 551 -14.56 11.09 37.80
CA ALA A 551 -14.60 10.31 39.03
C ALA A 551 -15.85 10.62 39.89
N SER A 552 -16.30 11.88 39.94
CA SER A 552 -17.47 12.28 40.69
C SER A 552 -18.77 11.71 40.13
N THR A 553 -18.98 11.84 38.81
CA THR A 553 -20.18 11.31 38.13
C THR A 553 -20.21 9.77 38.10
N LEU A 554 -19.06 9.13 38.04
CA LEU A 554 -18.96 7.67 38.12
C LEU A 554 -19.35 7.16 39.51
N ARG A 555 -18.92 7.81 40.58
CA ARG A 555 -19.36 7.45 41.95
C ARG A 555 -20.86 7.54 42.10
N VAL A 556 -21.49 8.57 41.53
CA VAL A 556 -22.97 8.73 41.55
C VAL A 556 -23.66 7.57 40.81
N LYS A 557 -22.99 7.00 39.80
CA LYS A 557 -23.48 5.82 39.05
C LYS A 557 -23.15 4.47 39.70
N GLY A 558 -22.54 4.46 40.87
CA GLY A 558 -22.26 3.25 41.67
C GLY A 558 -20.85 2.68 41.46
N PHE A 559 -19.95 3.36 40.77
CA PHE A 559 -18.56 2.90 40.64
C PHE A 559 -17.79 3.14 41.95
N THR A 560 -17.07 2.13 42.42
CA THR A 560 -16.19 2.25 43.58
C THR A 560 -14.88 2.95 43.22
N ASP A 561 -14.16 3.44 44.24
CA ASP A 561 -12.85 4.07 44.03
C ASP A 561 -11.83 3.08 43.43
N GLU A 562 -11.91 1.80 43.76
CA GLU A 562 -11.08 0.75 43.14
C GLU A 562 -11.40 0.56 41.67
N ALA A 563 -12.68 0.61 41.30
CA ALA A 563 -13.12 0.52 39.92
C ALA A 563 -12.63 1.72 39.09
N ILE A 564 -12.73 2.91 39.66
CA ILE A 564 -12.24 4.17 39.07
C ILE A 564 -10.72 4.11 38.88
N ALA A 565 -9.97 3.61 39.87
CA ALA A 565 -8.51 3.46 39.77
C ALA A 565 -8.09 2.48 38.67
N LYS A 566 -8.86 1.40 38.46
CA LYS A 566 -8.62 0.47 37.33
C LYS A 566 -8.79 1.17 35.97
N VAL A 567 -9.82 2.00 35.86
CA VAL A 567 -10.04 2.79 34.62
C VAL A 567 -8.91 3.78 34.41
N GLU A 568 -8.55 4.58 35.41
CA GLU A 568 -7.47 5.58 35.33
C GLU A 568 -6.15 4.93 34.86
N LYS A 569 -5.84 3.71 35.28
CA LYS A 569 -4.66 2.97 34.86
C LYS A 569 -4.73 2.57 33.38
N ALA A 570 -5.92 2.33 32.84
CA ALA A 570 -6.11 1.88 31.46
C ALA A 570 -6.20 3.03 30.44
N LEU A 571 -6.63 4.22 30.88
CA LEU A 571 -6.93 5.35 30.01
C LEU A 571 -5.74 5.90 29.20
N PRO A 572 -4.49 5.98 29.72
CA PRO A 572 -3.36 6.53 28.97
C PRO A 572 -3.08 5.82 27.64
N THR A 573 -3.46 4.55 27.53
CA THR A 573 -3.27 3.75 26.33
C THR A 573 -4.54 3.49 25.53
N ALA A 574 -5.68 4.00 26.01
CA ALA A 574 -6.97 3.78 25.38
C ALA A 574 -7.16 4.72 24.16
N PHE A 575 -7.67 4.19 23.09
CA PHE A 575 -8.09 4.96 21.91
C PHE A 575 -9.60 5.22 21.88
N ASP A 576 -10.36 4.58 22.75
CA ASP A 576 -11.76 4.86 23.05
C ASP A 576 -12.03 4.50 24.50
N ILE A 577 -12.75 5.35 25.23
CA ILE A 577 -13.05 5.12 26.65
C ILE A 577 -13.79 3.80 26.90
N LYS A 578 -14.55 3.31 25.92
CA LYS A 578 -15.26 2.03 26.01
C LYS A 578 -14.32 0.83 26.21
N PHE A 579 -13.06 0.95 25.79
CA PHE A 579 -12.06 -0.10 26.05
C PHE A 579 -11.63 -0.19 27.52
N ALA A 580 -11.79 0.90 28.28
CA ALA A 580 -11.60 0.91 29.73
C ALA A 580 -12.90 0.56 30.47
N PHE A 581 -14.07 0.81 29.88
CA PHE A 581 -15.40 0.58 30.46
C PHE A 581 -16.08 -0.63 29.83
N ASN A 582 -15.63 -1.83 30.21
CA ASN A 582 -16.15 -3.09 29.67
C ASN A 582 -16.17 -4.19 30.73
N LYS A 583 -16.82 -5.31 30.41
CA LYS A 583 -16.95 -6.46 31.32
C LYS A 583 -15.63 -7.15 31.67
N TRP A 584 -14.61 -7.02 30.84
CA TRP A 584 -13.29 -7.61 31.10
C TRP A 584 -12.50 -6.80 32.13
N THR A 585 -12.71 -5.49 32.17
CA THR A 585 -12.07 -4.59 33.14
C THR A 585 -12.65 -4.77 34.54
N PHE A 586 -13.97 -4.91 34.63
CA PHE A 586 -14.67 -4.90 35.93
C PHE A 586 -15.09 -6.28 36.42
N GLY A 587 -15.31 -7.26 35.52
CA GLY A 587 -15.95 -8.54 35.81
C GLY A 587 -17.49 -8.45 35.78
N GLU A 588 -18.12 -9.55 35.38
CA GLU A 588 -19.59 -9.61 35.23
C GLU A 588 -20.30 -9.47 36.60
N ASP A 589 -19.70 -10.00 37.69
CA ASP A 589 -20.25 -9.90 39.04
C ASP A 589 -20.32 -8.45 39.53
N PHE A 590 -19.27 -7.64 39.30
CA PHE A 590 -19.29 -6.23 39.66
C PHE A 590 -20.40 -5.48 38.90
N ILE A 591 -20.52 -5.74 37.59
CA ILE A 591 -21.53 -5.08 36.74
C ILE A 591 -22.94 -5.47 37.17
N ARG A 592 -23.16 -6.75 37.51
CA ARG A 592 -24.45 -7.24 37.97
C ARG A 592 -24.81 -6.75 39.41
N ASP A 593 -23.91 -7.01 40.35
CA ASP A 593 -24.22 -6.88 41.76
C ASP A 593 -24.04 -5.44 42.29
N GLN A 594 -23.04 -4.72 41.75
CA GLN A 594 -22.74 -3.33 42.17
C GLN A 594 -23.45 -2.27 41.30
N LEU A 595 -23.50 -2.50 39.96
CA LEU A 595 -24.12 -1.54 39.04
C LEU A 595 -25.57 -1.90 38.68
N GLY A 596 -26.08 -3.04 39.12
CA GLY A 596 -27.48 -3.44 38.96
C GLY A 596 -27.88 -3.81 37.53
N ILE A 597 -26.94 -4.22 36.65
CA ILE A 597 -27.21 -4.55 35.28
C ILE A 597 -27.44 -6.06 35.12
N GLY A 598 -28.59 -6.45 34.58
CA GLY A 598 -28.97 -7.85 34.43
C GLY A 598 -28.05 -8.65 33.50
N SER A 599 -27.85 -9.95 33.82
CA SER A 599 -26.97 -10.85 33.08
C SER A 599 -27.33 -10.98 31.57
N GLU A 600 -28.60 -10.88 31.22
CA GLU A 600 -29.04 -10.88 29.82
C GLU A 600 -28.51 -9.68 29.00
N ALA A 601 -28.47 -8.49 29.64
CA ALA A 601 -27.93 -7.28 29.03
C ALA A 601 -26.41 -7.39 28.87
N ILE A 602 -25.71 -7.92 29.88
CA ILE A 602 -24.24 -8.13 29.84
C ILE A 602 -23.82 -9.12 28.75
N ALA A 603 -24.67 -10.11 28.48
CA ALA A 603 -24.41 -11.14 27.46
C ALA A 603 -24.72 -10.65 26.02
N ALA A 604 -25.40 -9.51 25.87
CA ALA A 604 -25.73 -8.99 24.54
C ALA A 604 -24.47 -8.65 23.72
N PRO A 605 -24.42 -8.98 22.42
CA PRO A 605 -23.27 -8.71 21.57
C PRO A 605 -22.86 -7.22 21.49
N ASN A 606 -23.84 -6.33 21.65
CA ASN A 606 -23.64 -4.87 21.57
C ASN A 606 -23.67 -4.21 22.95
N PHE A 607 -23.31 -4.91 24.01
CA PHE A 607 -23.32 -4.38 25.37
C PHE A 607 -22.36 -3.18 25.51
N ASP A 608 -22.88 -2.06 25.92
CA ASP A 608 -22.14 -0.82 26.20
C ASP A 608 -22.40 -0.40 27.64
N LEU A 609 -21.39 -0.57 28.50
CA LEU A 609 -21.49 -0.33 29.93
C LEU A 609 -21.85 1.12 30.26
N LEU A 610 -21.22 2.10 29.59
CA LEU A 610 -21.49 3.52 29.85
C LEU A 610 -22.93 3.90 29.51
N THR A 611 -23.47 3.41 28.43
CA THR A 611 -24.88 3.59 28.08
C THR A 611 -25.78 2.86 29.06
N ALA A 612 -25.43 1.66 29.50
CA ALA A 612 -26.23 0.87 30.44
C ALA A 612 -26.35 1.52 31.82
N VAL A 613 -25.31 2.21 32.29
CA VAL A 613 -25.34 2.96 33.54
C VAL A 613 -26.01 4.35 33.39
N GLY A 614 -26.47 4.69 32.19
CA GLY A 614 -27.30 5.87 31.93
C GLY A 614 -26.52 7.12 31.55
N PHE A 615 -25.32 7.02 30.96
CA PHE A 615 -24.69 8.15 30.28
C PHE A 615 -25.25 8.31 28.87
N THR A 616 -25.46 9.55 28.47
CA THR A 616 -25.91 9.86 27.10
C THR A 616 -24.78 9.74 26.10
N LYS A 617 -25.13 9.51 24.85
CA LYS A 617 -24.14 9.46 23.73
C LYS A 617 -23.28 10.74 23.68
N ARG A 618 -23.88 11.91 23.93
CA ARG A 618 -23.18 13.20 23.95
C ARG A 618 -22.15 13.29 25.07
N GLU A 619 -22.48 12.82 26.28
CA GLU A 619 -21.54 12.79 27.42
C GLU A 619 -20.39 11.82 27.13
N ILE A 620 -20.68 10.64 26.58
CA ILE A 620 -19.66 9.64 26.20
C ILE A 620 -18.71 10.21 25.14
N GLU A 621 -19.23 10.86 24.09
CA GLU A 621 -18.41 11.46 23.05
C GLU A 621 -17.55 12.62 23.56
N ALA A 622 -18.12 13.51 24.39
CA ALA A 622 -17.38 14.61 24.97
C ALA A 622 -16.26 14.15 25.92
N ALA A 623 -16.54 13.16 26.76
CA ALA A 623 -15.53 12.55 27.63
C ALA A 623 -14.46 11.81 26.80
N ASN A 624 -14.86 11.11 25.74
CA ASN A 624 -13.92 10.40 24.87
C ASN A 624 -12.92 11.34 24.20
N VAL A 625 -13.37 12.48 23.67
CA VAL A 625 -12.49 13.50 23.08
C VAL A 625 -11.53 14.06 24.13
N HIS A 626 -12.00 14.35 25.33
CA HIS A 626 -11.15 14.87 26.41
C HIS A 626 -10.10 13.84 26.88
N ILE A 627 -10.52 12.59 27.07
CA ILE A 627 -9.69 11.54 27.68
C ILE A 627 -8.77 10.88 26.62
N CYS A 628 -9.36 10.45 25.51
CA CYS A 628 -8.64 9.69 24.48
C CYS A 628 -8.11 10.57 23.35
N GLY A 629 -8.53 11.84 23.26
CA GLY A 629 -8.19 12.78 22.22
C GLY A 629 -9.09 12.67 20.98
N ALA A 630 -9.15 13.77 20.24
CA ALA A 630 -9.85 13.82 18.96
C ALA A 630 -9.12 13.08 17.84
N MET A 631 -7.83 12.79 18.02
CA MET A 631 -6.91 12.18 17.05
C MET A 631 -6.77 13.00 15.75
N THR A 632 -7.20 14.25 15.78
CA THR A 632 -7.10 15.25 14.73
C THR A 632 -6.91 16.62 15.39
N VAL A 633 -6.42 17.57 14.62
CA VAL A 633 -6.36 18.98 15.04
C VAL A 633 -7.57 19.79 14.57
N GLU A 634 -8.46 19.20 13.77
CA GLU A 634 -9.71 19.87 13.36
C GLU A 634 -10.57 20.16 14.59
N GLY A 635 -10.95 21.43 14.78
CA GLY A 635 -11.71 21.87 15.93
C GLY A 635 -10.91 22.05 17.21
N ALA A 636 -9.58 21.93 17.16
CA ALA A 636 -8.71 22.20 18.30
C ALA A 636 -8.82 23.68 18.74
N PRO A 637 -8.72 23.96 20.07
CA PRO A 637 -8.73 25.33 20.56
C PRO A 637 -7.59 26.13 19.92
N HIS A 638 -7.79 27.42 19.73
CA HIS A 638 -6.83 28.37 19.16
C HIS A 638 -6.45 28.14 17.69
N LEU A 639 -6.58 26.92 17.13
CA LEU A 639 -6.16 26.62 15.77
C LEU A 639 -7.11 27.24 14.76
N LYS A 640 -6.55 28.12 13.90
CA LYS A 640 -7.29 28.80 12.84
C LYS A 640 -7.61 27.83 11.70
N ALA A 641 -8.81 27.95 11.12
CA ALA A 641 -9.26 27.10 10.03
C ALA A 641 -8.36 27.20 8.78
N GLU A 642 -7.78 28.37 8.53
CA GLU A 642 -6.83 28.60 7.42
C GLU A 642 -5.54 27.77 7.52
N HIS A 643 -5.19 27.29 8.72
CA HIS A 643 -4.02 26.47 8.97
C HIS A 643 -4.29 24.94 8.91
N TYR A 644 -5.55 24.52 8.88
CA TYR A 644 -5.89 23.09 8.79
C TYR A 644 -5.22 22.35 7.63
N PRO A 645 -5.07 22.94 6.41
CA PRO A 645 -4.45 22.23 5.30
C PRO A 645 -3.01 21.74 5.57
N VAL A 646 -2.28 22.38 6.46
CA VAL A 646 -0.91 21.96 6.86
C VAL A 646 -0.92 20.58 7.51
N PHE A 647 -2.01 20.21 8.17
CA PHE A 647 -2.17 18.98 8.94
C PHE A 647 -3.03 17.93 8.22
N ASP A 648 -3.37 18.16 6.95
CA ASP A 648 -4.15 17.19 6.17
C ASP A 648 -3.33 15.91 5.96
N CYS A 649 -3.92 14.78 6.32
CA CYS A 649 -3.35 13.46 6.17
C CYS A 649 -3.96 12.71 4.96
N ALA A 650 -3.41 11.54 4.64
CA ALA A 650 -3.94 10.70 3.56
C ALA A 650 -5.39 10.25 3.81
N ASN A 651 -5.79 10.15 5.08
CA ASN A 651 -7.15 9.76 5.50
C ASN A 651 -7.72 10.73 6.53
N PRO A 652 -9.05 10.81 6.70
CA PRO A 652 -9.65 11.52 7.82
C PRO A 652 -9.16 10.96 9.15
N CYS A 653 -8.77 11.84 10.05
CA CYS A 653 -8.19 11.46 11.34
C CYS A 653 -9.22 11.45 12.46
N GLY A 654 -9.22 10.40 13.29
CA GLY A 654 -10.14 10.28 14.42
C GLY A 654 -11.61 10.13 14.03
N LYS A 655 -12.49 10.30 15.02
CA LYS A 655 -13.95 10.20 14.80
C LYS A 655 -14.58 11.49 14.31
N VAL A 656 -13.93 12.63 14.54
CA VAL A 656 -14.48 13.98 14.25
C VAL A 656 -13.83 14.64 13.04
N GLY A 657 -12.65 14.19 12.63
CA GLY A 657 -11.94 14.70 11.46
C GLY A 657 -12.68 14.36 10.17
N LYS A 658 -12.73 15.34 9.27
CA LYS A 658 -13.39 15.23 7.96
C LYS A 658 -12.43 15.50 6.82
N ARG A 659 -11.34 16.20 7.11
CA ARG A 659 -10.35 16.61 6.12
C ARG A 659 -9.40 15.47 5.79
N TYR A 660 -9.05 15.36 4.52
CA TYR A 660 -8.04 14.45 3.99
C TYR A 660 -7.53 14.98 2.65
N LEU A 661 -6.39 14.49 2.23
CA LEU A 661 -5.81 14.83 0.94
C LEU A 661 -6.60 14.18 -0.21
N SER A 662 -6.92 14.96 -1.23
CA SER A 662 -7.63 14.46 -2.40
C SER A 662 -6.77 13.48 -3.20
N VAL A 663 -7.41 12.62 -3.98
CA VAL A 663 -6.73 11.71 -4.92
C VAL A 663 -5.81 12.50 -5.87
N GLU A 664 -6.28 13.64 -6.35
CA GLU A 664 -5.52 14.52 -7.24
C GLU A 664 -4.25 15.08 -6.59
N SER A 665 -4.29 15.40 -5.28
CA SER A 665 -3.11 15.91 -4.56
C SER A 665 -1.98 14.88 -4.50
N HIS A 666 -2.30 13.61 -4.28
CA HIS A 666 -1.33 12.51 -4.34
C HIS A 666 -0.67 12.39 -5.72
N ILE A 667 -1.49 12.41 -6.77
CA ILE A 667 -1.03 12.27 -8.17
C ILE A 667 -0.16 13.48 -8.58
N ARG A 668 -0.56 14.70 -8.21
CA ARG A 668 0.20 15.92 -8.55
C ARG A 668 1.53 16.00 -7.80
N MET A 669 1.63 15.50 -6.58
CA MET A 669 2.91 15.41 -5.88
C MET A 669 3.87 14.45 -6.59
N MET A 670 3.38 13.29 -7.04
CA MET A 670 4.18 12.39 -7.88
C MET A 670 4.62 13.06 -9.17
N ALA A 671 3.69 13.74 -9.86
CA ALA A 671 3.97 14.40 -11.14
C ALA A 671 5.03 15.51 -11.02
N ALA A 672 5.06 16.23 -9.90
CA ALA A 672 6.08 17.25 -9.63
C ALA A 672 7.49 16.67 -9.47
N SER A 673 7.60 15.40 -9.05
CA SER A 673 8.88 14.73 -8.79
C SER A 673 9.30 13.76 -9.92
N GLN A 674 8.34 13.20 -10.67
CA GLN A 674 8.62 12.16 -11.68
C GLN A 674 9.63 12.57 -12.75
N PRO A 675 9.64 13.81 -13.28
CA PRO A 675 10.62 14.21 -14.30
C PRO A 675 12.07 14.25 -13.80
N PHE A 676 12.29 14.09 -12.49
CA PHE A 676 13.61 14.15 -11.85
C PHE A 676 14.03 12.81 -11.24
N ILE A 677 13.21 11.79 -11.33
CA ILE A 677 13.55 10.42 -10.89
C ILE A 677 13.91 9.58 -12.11
N SER A 678 15.12 9.02 -12.11
CA SER A 678 15.56 8.15 -13.21
C SER A 678 14.82 6.82 -13.25
N GLY A 679 14.49 6.25 -12.10
CA GLY A 679 13.57 5.13 -11.95
C GLY A 679 12.12 5.59 -11.86
N VAL A 680 11.40 5.14 -10.84
CA VAL A 680 9.96 5.41 -10.64
C VAL A 680 9.70 5.76 -9.18
N ILE A 681 8.47 6.15 -8.88
CA ILE A 681 8.00 6.55 -7.58
C ILE A 681 7.03 5.52 -7.05
N SER A 682 7.35 4.92 -5.90
CA SER A 682 6.39 4.12 -5.14
C SER A 682 5.54 5.03 -4.28
N LYS A 683 4.25 5.05 -4.55
CA LYS A 683 3.28 5.82 -3.77
C LYS A 683 1.91 5.18 -3.83
N THR A 684 1.24 5.16 -2.69
CA THR A 684 -0.17 4.79 -2.59
C THR A 684 -1.04 6.00 -2.89
N ILE A 685 -1.97 5.85 -3.81
CA ILE A 685 -3.03 6.84 -4.03
C ILE A 685 -4.22 6.42 -3.17
N ASN A 686 -4.35 7.05 -2.01
CA ASN A 686 -5.48 6.79 -1.11
C ASN A 686 -6.77 7.38 -1.68
N MET A 687 -7.83 6.58 -1.67
CA MET A 687 -9.15 6.98 -2.13
C MET A 687 -10.15 6.87 -0.98
N PRO A 688 -11.13 7.77 -0.87
CA PRO A 688 -12.17 7.67 0.15
C PRO A 688 -13.08 6.44 -0.10
N ASN A 689 -13.72 5.96 0.97
CA ASN A 689 -14.59 4.78 0.90
C ASN A 689 -15.79 4.95 -0.04
N ASP A 690 -16.25 6.17 -0.26
CA ASP A 690 -17.34 6.54 -1.15
C ASP A 690 -16.89 6.80 -2.59
N ALA A 691 -15.59 6.67 -2.90
CA ALA A 691 -15.08 6.77 -4.25
C ALA A 691 -15.77 5.74 -5.18
N THR A 692 -16.03 6.18 -6.39
CA THR A 692 -16.70 5.39 -7.43
C THR A 692 -15.70 4.71 -8.37
N VAL A 693 -16.18 3.79 -9.19
CA VAL A 693 -15.38 3.19 -10.28
C VAL A 693 -14.88 4.27 -11.24
N GLU A 694 -15.71 5.29 -11.50
CA GLU A 694 -15.33 6.41 -12.35
C GLU A 694 -14.17 7.21 -11.77
N ASP A 695 -14.16 7.45 -10.45
CA ASP A 695 -13.05 8.13 -9.77
C ASP A 695 -11.73 7.36 -9.92
N CYS A 696 -11.77 6.02 -9.86
CA CYS A 696 -10.60 5.18 -10.13
C CYS A 696 -10.10 5.34 -11.57
N LYS A 697 -11.00 5.32 -12.54
CA LYS A 697 -10.64 5.51 -13.95
C LYS A 697 -10.05 6.89 -14.22
N GLN A 698 -10.62 7.95 -13.62
CA GLN A 698 -10.12 9.32 -13.73
C GLN A 698 -8.74 9.49 -13.07
N ALA A 699 -8.51 8.87 -11.92
CA ALA A 699 -7.21 8.87 -11.27
C ALA A 699 -6.11 8.26 -12.17
N TYR A 700 -6.42 7.16 -12.84
CA TYR A 700 -5.51 6.52 -13.79
C TYR A 700 -5.26 7.38 -15.04
N LEU A 701 -6.30 7.98 -15.61
CA LEU A 701 -6.17 8.88 -16.77
C LEU A 701 -5.36 10.13 -16.44
N LEU A 702 -5.60 10.74 -15.27
CA LEU A 702 -4.83 11.89 -14.81
C LEU A 702 -3.35 11.54 -14.66
N SER A 703 -3.04 10.37 -14.09
CA SER A 703 -1.67 9.89 -13.93
C SER A 703 -0.95 9.75 -15.26
N TRP A 704 -1.61 9.17 -16.27
CA TRP A 704 -1.08 9.10 -17.63
C TRP A 704 -0.83 10.48 -18.22
N LYS A 705 -1.81 11.38 -18.15
CA LYS A 705 -1.72 12.75 -18.70
C LYS A 705 -0.65 13.60 -18.04
N LEU A 706 -0.28 13.28 -16.80
CA LEU A 706 0.81 13.94 -16.06
C LEU A 706 2.16 13.23 -16.19
N ALA A 707 2.30 12.33 -17.15
CA ALA A 707 3.54 11.60 -17.45
C ALA A 707 4.08 10.77 -16.29
N LEU A 708 3.22 10.19 -15.45
CA LEU A 708 3.63 9.20 -14.47
C LEU A 708 3.98 7.88 -15.15
N LYS A 709 4.91 7.12 -14.57
CA LYS A 709 5.34 5.81 -15.10
C LYS A 709 4.49 4.66 -14.52
N ALA A 710 3.94 4.83 -13.34
CA ALA A 710 3.06 3.86 -12.68
C ALA A 710 2.05 4.54 -11.76
N ASN A 711 0.98 3.82 -11.43
CA ASN A 711 0.01 4.22 -10.42
C ASN A 711 -0.61 2.98 -9.77
N ALA A 712 -0.80 3.03 -8.45
CA ALA A 712 -1.53 2.04 -7.67
C ALA A 712 -2.54 2.76 -6.75
N LEU A 713 -3.80 2.35 -6.84
CA LEU A 713 -4.90 2.90 -6.05
C LEU A 713 -5.14 2.06 -4.81
N TYR A 714 -5.61 2.69 -3.73
CA TYR A 714 -6.04 2.02 -2.50
C TYR A 714 -7.29 2.70 -1.94
N ARG A 715 -8.43 1.99 -1.98
CA ARG A 715 -9.73 2.44 -1.47
C ARG A 715 -10.09 1.74 -0.17
#